data_da86b3af02aa50e7047af17056decf23
#
_entry.id   da86b3af02aa50e7047af17056decf23
#
_cell.length_a   1.000
_cell.length_b   1.000
_cell.length_c   1.000
_cell.angle_alpha   90.00
_cell.angle_beta   90.00
_cell.angle_gamma   90.00
#
_symmetry.space_group_name_H-M   'P 1'
#
loop_
_entity.id
_entity.type
_entity.pdbx_description
1 polymer ?
#
loop_
_entity_poly.entity_id
_entity_poly.type
_entity_poly.pdbx_seq_one_letter_code
_entity_poly.pdbx_strand_id
1 'polypeptide(L)'
;MDSVMTGERPGLGEAEAVGIARELFGVEADAARDLGSERDRSFMVVDSGGAAVAVLKVSNASEDPEVLDMEAGAALWIAETDPELRVAVPRRARDGELRARWGAHWVRCYDALPGRARSEAAGLSDDALVGWGATDARLARALRGYFHPRAQRVLPWDVSHALTARAMIDDVQDPEARAAVVRVLDAFEQRAVPVWPRLRAQALHADLTLDNVLTDDDGHIIGIVDFGDMSHTTLVADLASVLDSVAVGREPDDILRAARLVLDGYQRHTPLEDDELQVLGVAWAARSALTIAISSWRVAQGLEEQAFAERFNAECLAVIEALEAVGWDDVAAQLGAPRDDRPDQSLQQRRAAAFGPAIDPLFYGDDPIQVVSAQGVWITDATGARLLDAYNNVPCVGHAHPRVTTAIARQSARINTHTRYLHPTAIALSERLAATCPPELDTVFLVNSGSEANDLAWRMATAVTGRRGGLCTDFAYHGITEAIAALSPEGWLDGAGPDHVERWLPDGDATKHAQAIQRLQEERGHALAATILDGVITSDRIDDLDAAYVQQLVAQTHAAGGLYIADEVQAGHGRTGDALWSFTRAGVTPDFVTLGKPMGNGHPVAAVITKSSIAQQLVGHSALFSTFGGNPVSAAAAMAVLDVIEDERVLDRVQRTGHALRTALRAIGHPDVLDVRGAGLAIGVELPSEAHAQAARDRMRQAGVLVGTTGRDSNILKIRPPLAFADEHVALVARVLAAAL
;
A
#
# COMPACT_ATOMS: atom_id res chain seq x y z
N MET A 1 -12.19 -30.82 7.03
CA MET A 1 -10.77 -30.98 7.40
C MET A 1 -10.03 -31.68 6.28
N ASP A 2 -8.83 -31.24 6.00
CA ASP A 2 -8.04 -31.65 4.85
C ASP A 2 -7.67 -33.14 4.94
N SER A 3 -7.71 -33.86 3.81
CA SER A 3 -7.32 -35.29 3.71
C SER A 3 -5.86 -35.51 4.12
N VAL A 4 -5.05 -34.47 4.12
CA VAL A 4 -3.65 -34.48 4.55
C VAL A 4 -3.52 -34.70 6.06
N MET A 5 -4.48 -34.23 6.88
CA MET A 5 -4.48 -34.39 8.35
C MET A 5 -4.83 -35.82 8.82
N THR A 6 -5.46 -36.63 7.96
CA THR A 6 -5.96 -37.96 8.28
C THR A 6 -5.25 -39.06 7.48
N GLY A 7 -4.26 -38.73 6.64
CA GLY A 7 -3.55 -39.67 5.79
C GLY A 7 -2.60 -40.56 6.58
N GLU A 8 -2.37 -41.82 6.09
CA GLU A 8 -1.39 -42.72 6.69
C GLU A 8 0.04 -42.21 6.50
N ARG A 9 0.83 -42.27 7.56
CA ARG A 9 2.27 -41.91 7.51
C ARG A 9 3.03 -42.91 6.60
N PRO A 10 4.07 -42.44 5.85
CA PRO A 10 4.89 -43.32 5.03
C PRO A 10 5.53 -44.41 5.87
N GLY A 11 5.36 -45.66 5.42
CA GLY A 11 5.88 -46.87 6.13
C GLY A 11 7.32 -47.17 5.75
N LEU A 12 8.28 -46.30 6.16
CA LEU A 12 9.71 -46.54 5.89
C LEU A 12 10.54 -46.47 7.18
N GLY A 13 11.68 -47.18 7.20
CA GLY A 13 12.62 -47.21 8.30
C GLY A 13 13.90 -46.44 8.02
N GLU A 14 14.74 -46.30 9.05
CA GLU A 14 16.00 -45.56 8.99
C GLU A 14 16.98 -46.05 7.92
N ALA A 15 17.08 -47.38 7.71
CA ALA A 15 17.94 -47.94 6.68
C ALA A 15 17.48 -47.59 5.25
N GLU A 16 16.18 -47.53 5.02
CA GLU A 16 15.61 -47.12 3.72
C GLU A 16 15.83 -45.62 3.48
N ALA A 17 15.73 -44.81 4.54
CA ALA A 17 16.00 -43.36 4.45
C ALA A 17 17.42 -43.06 3.98
N VAL A 18 18.43 -43.80 4.47
CA VAL A 18 19.82 -43.73 3.98
C VAL A 18 19.93 -44.07 2.50
N GLY A 19 19.25 -45.14 2.06
CA GLY A 19 19.20 -45.54 0.65
C GLY A 19 18.60 -44.44 -0.25
N ILE A 20 17.46 -43.91 0.15
CA ILE A 20 16.75 -42.84 -0.54
C ILE A 20 17.61 -41.55 -0.65
N ALA A 21 18.26 -41.14 0.44
CA ALA A 21 19.13 -39.98 0.46
C ALA A 21 20.30 -40.11 -0.54
N ARG A 22 20.90 -41.29 -0.60
CA ARG A 22 21.99 -41.60 -1.52
C ARG A 22 21.53 -41.67 -2.98
N GLU A 23 20.45 -42.43 -3.25
CA GLU A 23 19.98 -42.67 -4.61
C GLU A 23 19.38 -41.44 -5.26
N LEU A 24 18.51 -40.73 -4.54
CA LEU A 24 17.75 -39.61 -5.10
C LEU A 24 18.50 -38.28 -5.00
N PHE A 25 19.25 -38.04 -3.93
CA PHE A 25 19.89 -36.74 -3.68
C PHE A 25 21.41 -36.78 -3.71
N GLY A 26 22.03 -37.95 -3.83
CA GLY A 26 23.48 -38.08 -3.84
C GLY A 26 24.14 -37.76 -2.48
N VAL A 27 23.38 -37.86 -1.39
CA VAL A 27 23.87 -37.58 -0.05
C VAL A 27 24.55 -38.84 0.48
N GLU A 28 25.86 -38.78 0.73
CA GLU A 28 26.59 -39.87 1.38
C GLU A 28 26.28 -39.85 2.88
N ALA A 29 25.66 -40.92 3.36
CA ALA A 29 25.29 -41.11 4.74
C ALA A 29 25.43 -42.55 5.16
N ASP A 30 25.75 -42.79 6.43
CA ASP A 30 25.96 -44.14 6.98
C ASP A 30 24.82 -44.61 7.92
N ALA A 31 24.10 -43.62 8.50
CA ALA A 31 22.93 -43.90 9.34
C ALA A 31 21.86 -42.80 9.19
N ALA A 32 20.66 -43.11 9.63
CA ALA A 32 19.58 -42.14 9.79
C ALA A 32 18.96 -42.28 11.16
N ARG A 33 18.35 -41.20 11.65
CA ARG A 33 17.60 -41.17 12.90
C ARG A 33 16.24 -40.52 12.61
N ASP A 34 15.17 -41.18 13.02
CA ASP A 34 13.82 -40.62 12.94
C ASP A 34 13.69 -39.39 13.87
N LEU A 35 13.22 -38.26 13.35
CA LEU A 35 13.02 -37.04 14.09
C LEU A 35 11.60 -36.92 14.68
N GLY A 36 10.71 -37.86 14.30
CA GLY A 36 9.28 -37.71 14.56
C GLY A 36 8.66 -36.65 13.65
N SER A 37 7.47 -36.88 13.21
CA SER A 37 6.66 -35.89 12.48
C SER A 37 5.20 -36.28 12.56
N GLU A 38 4.29 -35.34 12.63
CA GLU A 38 2.85 -35.64 12.74
C GLU A 38 2.27 -36.22 11.44
N ARG A 39 2.66 -35.66 10.29
CA ARG A 39 2.07 -35.93 8.96
C ARG A 39 3.00 -36.66 8.03
N ASP A 40 4.30 -36.37 8.11
CA ASP A 40 5.36 -36.88 7.25
C ASP A 40 6.25 -37.91 8.01
N ARG A 41 7.31 -38.37 7.36
CA ARG A 41 8.45 -39.01 8.03
C ARG A 41 9.68 -38.16 7.80
N SER A 42 10.30 -37.69 8.88
CA SER A 42 11.49 -36.87 8.84
C SER A 42 12.68 -37.60 9.45
N PHE A 43 13.79 -37.66 8.73
CA PHE A 43 15.00 -38.36 9.16
C PHE A 43 16.21 -37.41 9.10
N MET A 44 16.94 -37.33 10.20
CA MET A 44 18.28 -36.80 10.21
C MET A 44 19.23 -37.86 9.65
N VAL A 45 19.88 -37.63 8.53
CA VAL A 45 20.92 -38.50 7.98
C VAL A 45 22.31 -38.04 8.42
N VAL A 46 23.13 -39.01 8.86
CA VAL A 46 24.42 -38.73 9.48
C VAL A 46 25.54 -39.49 8.76
N ASP A 47 26.74 -38.93 8.76
CA ASP A 47 27.95 -39.58 8.23
C ASP A 47 28.55 -40.61 9.19
N SER A 48 29.65 -41.25 8.79
CA SER A 48 30.39 -42.25 9.58
C SER A 48 30.96 -41.70 10.90
N GLY A 49 31.11 -40.39 11.02
CA GLY A 49 31.53 -39.71 12.25
C GLY A 49 30.36 -39.35 13.16
N GLY A 50 29.11 -39.56 12.72
CA GLY A 50 27.90 -39.21 13.45
C GLY A 50 27.50 -37.73 13.27
N ALA A 51 28.14 -36.99 12.35
CA ALA A 51 27.76 -35.62 12.05
C ALA A 51 26.52 -35.60 11.14
N ALA A 52 25.58 -34.69 11.44
CA ALA A 52 24.38 -34.46 10.64
C ALA A 52 24.75 -33.88 9.29
N VAL A 53 24.35 -34.53 8.19
CA VAL A 53 24.66 -34.11 6.82
C VAL A 53 23.46 -33.56 6.06
N ALA A 54 22.26 -34.06 6.37
CA ALA A 54 21.01 -33.59 5.76
C ALA A 54 19.79 -34.02 6.59
N VAL A 55 18.64 -33.41 6.27
CA VAL A 55 17.32 -33.87 6.74
C VAL A 55 16.51 -34.32 5.53
N LEU A 56 16.04 -35.59 5.58
CA LEU A 56 15.18 -36.18 4.57
C LEU A 56 13.73 -36.13 5.07
N LYS A 57 12.83 -35.49 4.31
CA LYS A 57 11.38 -35.50 4.55
C LYS A 57 10.67 -36.31 3.49
N VAL A 58 9.88 -37.30 3.91
CA VAL A 58 9.05 -38.15 3.04
C VAL A 58 7.60 -37.80 3.33
N SER A 59 6.95 -37.16 2.38
CA SER A 59 5.61 -36.64 2.55
C SER A 59 4.53 -37.71 2.45
N ASN A 60 3.40 -37.47 3.10
CA ASN A 60 2.18 -38.25 2.91
C ASN A 60 1.81 -38.34 1.42
N ALA A 61 1.27 -39.48 1.00
CA ALA A 61 0.90 -39.73 -0.41
C ALA A 61 -0.19 -38.78 -0.93
N SER A 62 -0.98 -38.17 -0.03
CA SER A 62 -2.04 -37.19 -0.34
C SER A 62 -1.53 -35.77 -0.45
N GLU A 63 -0.25 -35.48 -0.18
CA GLU A 63 0.31 -34.13 -0.17
C GLU A 63 0.36 -33.55 -1.59
N ASP A 64 -0.10 -32.29 -1.70
CA ASP A 64 -0.08 -31.55 -2.95
C ASP A 64 1.35 -31.14 -3.32
N PRO A 65 1.88 -31.61 -4.45
CA PRO A 65 3.25 -31.28 -4.87
C PRO A 65 3.48 -29.77 -5.07
N GLU A 66 2.46 -28.99 -5.39
CA GLU A 66 2.60 -27.53 -5.52
C GLU A 66 2.76 -26.84 -4.16
N VAL A 67 2.24 -27.42 -3.07
CA VAL A 67 2.51 -26.97 -1.70
C VAL A 67 3.96 -27.21 -1.35
N LEU A 68 4.50 -28.40 -1.68
CA LEU A 68 5.91 -28.71 -1.45
C LEU A 68 6.85 -27.78 -2.23
N ASP A 69 6.48 -27.40 -3.45
CA ASP A 69 7.23 -26.43 -4.25
C ASP A 69 7.18 -25.02 -3.64
N MET A 70 6.04 -24.64 -3.05
CA MET A 70 5.90 -23.37 -2.31
C MET A 70 6.84 -23.31 -1.11
N GLU A 71 6.85 -24.35 -0.26
CA GLU A 71 7.72 -24.43 0.92
C GLU A 71 9.20 -24.34 0.54
N ALA A 72 9.60 -25.14 -0.45
CA ALA A 72 10.98 -25.16 -0.96
C ALA A 72 11.38 -23.81 -1.58
N GLY A 73 10.49 -23.21 -2.36
CA GLY A 73 10.68 -21.91 -2.98
C GLY A 73 10.82 -20.79 -1.95
N ALA A 74 10.05 -20.83 -0.86
CA ALA A 74 10.12 -19.85 0.22
C ALA A 74 11.48 -19.92 0.95
N ALA A 75 11.96 -21.11 1.27
CA ALA A 75 13.27 -21.27 1.91
C ALA A 75 14.41 -20.72 1.03
N LEU A 76 14.39 -20.99 -0.28
CA LEU A 76 15.35 -20.43 -1.23
C LEU A 76 15.24 -18.91 -1.32
N TRP A 77 14.03 -18.38 -1.37
CA TRP A 77 13.78 -16.94 -1.41
C TRP A 77 14.34 -16.21 -0.18
N ILE A 78 14.12 -16.79 1.03
CA ILE A 78 14.63 -16.22 2.27
C ILE A 78 16.16 -16.24 2.27
N ALA A 79 16.78 -17.37 1.90
CA ALA A 79 18.23 -17.49 1.84
C ALA A 79 18.89 -16.48 0.90
N GLU A 80 18.19 -16.08 -0.17
CA GLU A 80 18.66 -15.04 -1.11
C GLU A 80 18.39 -13.63 -0.57
N THR A 81 17.23 -13.40 0.05
CA THR A 81 16.78 -12.06 0.48
C THR A 81 17.44 -11.62 1.79
N ASP A 82 17.61 -12.52 2.75
CA ASP A 82 18.28 -12.29 4.04
C ASP A 82 19.20 -13.47 4.39
N PRO A 83 20.44 -13.51 3.86
CA PRO A 83 21.39 -14.61 4.08
C PRO A 83 21.82 -14.83 5.54
N GLU A 84 21.55 -13.86 6.41
CA GLU A 84 21.82 -14.02 7.85
C GLU A 84 20.74 -14.84 8.57
N LEU A 85 19.54 -14.96 7.99
CA LEU A 85 18.51 -15.89 8.44
C LEU A 85 18.86 -17.29 7.98
N ARG A 86 19.32 -18.13 8.88
CA ARG A 86 19.65 -19.51 8.57
C ARG A 86 18.37 -20.34 8.50
N VAL A 87 17.91 -20.59 7.29
CA VAL A 87 16.78 -21.49 7.02
C VAL A 87 17.26 -22.82 6.44
N ALA A 88 16.53 -23.90 6.65
CA ALA A 88 16.83 -25.19 6.04
C ALA A 88 16.62 -25.10 4.52
N VAL A 89 17.71 -25.00 3.76
CA VAL A 89 17.68 -24.87 2.30
C VAL A 89 17.46 -26.23 1.65
N PRO A 90 16.52 -26.38 0.70
CA PRO A 90 16.29 -27.64 0.00
C PRO A 90 17.43 -27.95 -0.98
N ARG A 91 17.90 -29.20 -0.95
CA ARG A 91 18.85 -29.74 -1.92
C ARG A 91 18.13 -30.24 -3.17
N ARG A 92 18.75 -30.03 -4.31
CA ARG A 92 18.22 -30.58 -5.55
C ARG A 92 18.46 -32.09 -5.64
N ALA A 93 17.47 -32.82 -6.11
CA ALA A 93 17.60 -34.23 -6.48
C ALA A 93 18.51 -34.38 -7.70
N ARG A 94 18.90 -35.64 -8.03
CA ARG A 94 19.78 -35.93 -9.17
C ARG A 94 19.23 -35.55 -10.53
N ASP A 95 17.89 -35.40 -10.66
CA ASP A 95 17.20 -34.89 -11.85
C ASP A 95 17.16 -33.36 -11.92
N GLY A 96 17.64 -32.66 -10.88
CA GLY A 96 17.67 -31.22 -10.79
C GLY A 96 16.45 -30.57 -10.11
N GLU A 97 15.42 -31.36 -9.80
CA GLU A 97 14.21 -30.87 -9.11
C GLU A 97 14.42 -30.72 -7.59
N LEU A 98 13.55 -29.98 -6.92
CA LEU A 98 13.61 -29.77 -5.46
C LEU A 98 12.95 -30.90 -4.66
N ARG A 99 12.28 -31.84 -5.34
CA ARG A 99 11.65 -33.02 -4.78
C ARG A 99 11.83 -34.21 -5.73
N ALA A 100 11.79 -35.41 -5.20
CA ALA A 100 11.87 -36.62 -5.97
C ALA A 100 10.72 -37.57 -5.62
N ARG A 101 10.44 -38.54 -6.50
CA ARG A 101 9.43 -39.61 -6.24
C ARG A 101 10.06 -40.83 -5.59
N TRP A 102 9.39 -41.31 -4.54
CA TRP A 102 9.65 -42.64 -3.96
C TRP A 102 8.32 -43.37 -3.76
N GLY A 103 8.04 -44.35 -4.63
CA GLY A 103 6.72 -44.99 -4.67
C GLY A 103 5.58 -44.00 -4.89
N ALA A 104 4.63 -43.97 -3.96
CA ALA A 104 3.51 -43.01 -3.96
C ALA A 104 3.85 -41.67 -3.32
N HIS A 105 5.01 -41.54 -2.68
CA HIS A 105 5.39 -40.42 -1.84
C HIS A 105 6.30 -39.43 -2.58
N TRP A 106 6.28 -38.16 -2.14
CA TRP A 106 7.28 -37.16 -2.49
C TRP A 106 8.36 -37.13 -1.41
N VAL A 107 9.59 -36.96 -1.83
CA VAL A 107 10.76 -36.85 -0.96
C VAL A 107 11.47 -35.56 -1.21
N ARG A 108 11.83 -34.86 -0.13
CA ARG A 108 12.62 -33.65 -0.13
C ARG A 108 13.84 -33.85 0.78
N CYS A 109 14.93 -33.18 0.44
CA CYS A 109 16.15 -33.20 1.23
C CYS A 109 16.59 -31.79 1.53
N TYR A 110 16.95 -31.51 2.76
CA TYR A 110 17.35 -30.21 3.25
C TYR A 110 18.75 -30.27 3.86
N ASP A 111 19.44 -29.11 3.88
CA ASP A 111 20.69 -29.00 4.63
C ASP A 111 20.41 -29.16 6.14
N ALA A 112 21.26 -29.94 6.82
CA ALA A 112 21.20 -30.01 8.27
C ALA A 112 21.73 -28.72 8.88
N LEU A 113 20.91 -28.11 9.74
CA LEU A 113 21.28 -26.90 10.48
C LEU A 113 21.84 -27.28 11.87
N PRO A 114 22.78 -26.48 12.41
CA PRO A 114 23.23 -26.65 13.80
C PRO A 114 22.15 -26.21 14.78
N GLY A 115 22.26 -26.64 16.04
CA GLY A 115 21.34 -26.27 17.12
C GLY A 115 20.40 -27.41 17.51
N ARG A 116 19.48 -27.09 18.42
CA ARG A 116 18.49 -28.03 18.97
C ARG A 116 17.12 -27.37 19.03
N ALA A 117 16.07 -28.09 18.68
CA ALA A 117 14.71 -27.70 19.02
C ALA A 117 14.52 -27.71 20.54
N ARG A 118 13.68 -26.83 21.06
CA ARG A 118 13.36 -26.76 22.48
C ARG A 118 11.94 -27.30 22.73
N SER A 119 11.77 -27.97 23.84
CA SER A 119 10.45 -28.42 24.28
C SER A 119 9.77 -27.45 25.26
N GLU A 120 10.50 -26.47 25.79
CA GLU A 120 10.00 -25.54 26.80
C GLU A 120 10.58 -24.14 26.61
N ALA A 121 9.73 -23.12 26.75
CA ALA A 121 10.11 -21.70 26.75
C ALA A 121 10.67 -21.25 28.12
N ALA A 122 10.41 -22.00 29.17
CA ALA A 122 10.92 -21.71 30.51
C ALA A 122 12.45 -21.65 30.50
N GLY A 123 13.02 -20.55 31.01
CA GLY A 123 14.48 -20.35 31.08
C GLY A 123 15.07 -19.62 29.83
N LEU A 124 14.29 -19.18 28.85
CA LEU A 124 14.78 -18.23 27.87
C LEU A 124 15.13 -16.88 28.54
N SER A 125 16.33 -16.39 28.26
CA SER A 125 16.77 -15.08 28.75
C SER A 125 15.99 -13.93 28.08
N ASP A 126 16.03 -12.73 28.69
CA ASP A 126 15.39 -11.54 28.11
C ASP A 126 15.96 -11.23 26.71
N ASP A 127 17.27 -11.40 26.52
CA ASP A 127 17.93 -11.19 25.23
C ASP A 127 17.50 -12.23 24.18
N ALA A 128 17.34 -13.48 24.59
CA ALA A 128 16.80 -14.52 23.71
C ALA A 128 15.36 -14.19 23.27
N LEU A 129 14.49 -13.73 24.18
CA LEU A 129 13.11 -13.33 23.85
C LEU A 129 13.06 -12.15 22.87
N VAL A 130 13.91 -11.14 23.05
CA VAL A 130 14.07 -10.04 22.10
C VAL A 130 14.57 -10.59 20.74
N GLY A 131 15.52 -11.51 20.76
CA GLY A 131 16.03 -12.18 19.56
C GLY A 131 14.96 -12.97 18.81
N TRP A 132 14.03 -13.61 19.51
CA TRP A 132 12.90 -14.32 18.90
C TRP A 132 12.01 -13.37 18.07
N GLY A 133 11.57 -12.25 18.69
CA GLY A 133 10.78 -11.27 17.98
C GLY A 133 11.50 -10.62 16.79
N ALA A 134 12.80 -10.36 16.95
CA ALA A 134 13.63 -9.83 15.87
C ALA A 134 13.75 -10.84 14.70
N THR A 135 13.86 -12.13 14.99
CA THR A 135 13.94 -13.20 13.98
C THR A 135 12.63 -13.32 13.22
N ASP A 136 11.49 -13.35 13.90
CA ASP A 136 10.16 -13.41 13.30
C ASP A 136 9.91 -12.20 12.37
N ALA A 137 10.16 -10.99 12.86
CA ALA A 137 10.02 -9.77 12.07
C ALA A 137 10.93 -9.72 10.82
N ARG A 138 12.16 -10.25 10.93
CA ARG A 138 13.09 -10.38 9.79
C ARG A 138 12.59 -11.42 8.79
N LEU A 139 12.06 -12.54 9.28
CA LEU A 139 11.49 -13.61 8.45
C LEU A 139 10.27 -13.08 7.67
N ALA A 140 9.35 -12.41 8.34
CA ALA A 140 8.22 -11.74 7.70
C ALA A 140 8.68 -10.71 6.65
N ARG A 141 9.72 -9.93 6.94
CA ARG A 141 10.30 -8.96 6.00
C ARG A 141 10.97 -9.64 4.80
N ALA A 142 11.69 -10.74 5.01
CA ALA A 142 12.31 -11.51 3.93
C ALA A 142 11.27 -12.12 2.99
N LEU A 143 10.15 -12.61 3.54
CA LEU A 143 9.04 -13.14 2.77
C LEU A 143 8.17 -12.07 2.07
N ARG A 144 8.39 -10.78 2.35
CA ARG A 144 7.67 -9.70 1.67
C ARG A 144 7.98 -9.72 0.17
N GLY A 145 6.96 -9.98 -0.63
CA GLY A 145 7.09 -10.11 -2.09
C GLY A 145 7.24 -11.57 -2.57
N TYR A 146 7.37 -12.53 -1.67
CA TYR A 146 7.19 -13.93 -2.03
C TYR A 146 5.71 -14.20 -2.31
N PHE A 147 5.43 -14.74 -3.48
CA PHE A 147 4.07 -15.08 -3.90
C PHE A 147 4.02 -16.50 -4.44
N HIS A 148 3.06 -17.27 -3.95
CA HIS A 148 2.71 -18.56 -4.52
C HIS A 148 1.21 -18.80 -4.42
N PRO A 149 0.53 -19.34 -5.48
CA PRO A 149 -0.93 -19.54 -5.46
C PRO A 149 -1.41 -20.43 -4.31
N ARG A 150 -0.60 -21.38 -3.89
CA ARG A 150 -0.91 -22.31 -2.79
C ARG A 150 -0.79 -21.71 -1.40
N ALA A 151 -0.25 -20.49 -1.25
CA ALA A 151 -0.23 -19.82 0.04
C ALA A 151 -1.64 -19.43 0.52
N GLN A 152 -2.63 -19.31 -0.37
CA GLN A 152 -4.03 -19.03 -0.01
C GLN A 152 -4.79 -20.29 0.45
N ARG A 153 -4.19 -21.09 1.30
CA ARG A 153 -4.81 -22.27 1.90
C ARG A 153 -5.36 -21.94 3.29
N VAL A 154 -6.39 -22.66 3.72
CA VAL A 154 -6.98 -22.55 5.04
C VAL A 154 -6.38 -23.62 5.94
N LEU A 155 -5.69 -23.19 6.99
CA LEU A 155 -5.13 -24.10 8.00
C LEU A 155 -5.96 -24.01 9.28
N PRO A 156 -6.26 -25.13 9.95
CA PRO A 156 -7.11 -25.13 11.15
C PRO A 156 -6.57 -24.30 12.30
N TRP A 157 -5.25 -24.19 12.44
CA TRP A 157 -4.58 -23.41 13.50
C TRP A 157 -4.24 -21.98 13.11
N ASP A 158 -4.51 -21.54 11.88
CA ASP A 158 -4.35 -20.15 11.50
C ASP A 158 -5.40 -19.29 12.21
N VAL A 159 -4.93 -18.37 13.04
CA VAL A 159 -5.77 -17.44 13.81
C VAL A 159 -6.75 -16.66 12.94
N SER A 160 -6.42 -16.41 11.68
CA SER A 160 -7.35 -15.81 10.71
C SER A 160 -8.66 -16.59 10.56
N HIS A 161 -8.65 -17.88 10.92
CA HIS A 161 -9.78 -18.79 10.85
C HIS A 161 -10.26 -19.26 12.22
N ALA A 162 -9.92 -18.57 13.31
CA ALA A 162 -10.16 -19.00 14.69
C ALA A 162 -11.62 -19.42 14.97
N LEU A 163 -12.58 -18.76 14.35
CA LEU A 163 -14.01 -19.09 14.55
C LEU A 163 -14.40 -20.50 14.05
N THR A 164 -13.57 -21.16 13.25
CA THR A 164 -13.81 -22.57 12.85
C THR A 164 -13.73 -23.52 14.04
N ALA A 165 -13.02 -23.15 15.12
CA ALA A 165 -12.95 -23.91 16.37
C ALA A 165 -14.31 -24.08 17.05
N ARG A 166 -15.31 -23.22 16.74
CA ARG A 166 -16.68 -23.38 17.25
C ARG A 166 -17.28 -24.78 16.95
N ALA A 167 -16.88 -25.41 15.86
CA ALA A 167 -17.32 -26.75 15.49
C ALA A 167 -16.68 -27.87 16.34
N MET A 168 -15.61 -27.56 17.09
CA MET A 168 -14.86 -28.53 17.92
C MET A 168 -15.09 -28.32 19.43
N ILE A 169 -15.91 -27.35 19.83
CA ILE A 169 -16.15 -27.00 21.25
C ILE A 169 -16.68 -28.19 22.06
N ASP A 170 -17.53 -29.03 21.46
CA ASP A 170 -18.11 -30.18 22.13
C ASP A 170 -17.08 -31.28 22.47
N ASP A 171 -15.94 -31.32 21.78
CA ASP A 171 -14.84 -32.24 22.04
C ASP A 171 -13.98 -31.81 23.23
N VAL A 172 -14.03 -30.53 23.67
CA VAL A 172 -13.33 -30.03 24.84
C VAL A 172 -14.04 -30.54 26.11
N GLN A 173 -13.47 -31.54 26.77
CA GLN A 173 -14.14 -32.23 27.88
C GLN A 173 -14.07 -31.44 29.19
N ASP A 174 -13.00 -30.69 29.42
CA ASP A 174 -12.85 -29.83 30.60
C ASP A 174 -13.85 -28.64 30.51
N PRO A 175 -14.78 -28.49 31.48
CA PRO A 175 -15.76 -27.41 31.44
C PRO A 175 -15.15 -26.01 31.53
N GLU A 176 -14.04 -25.83 32.26
CA GLU A 176 -13.37 -24.55 32.45
C GLU A 176 -12.66 -24.13 31.13
N ALA A 177 -11.89 -25.05 30.54
CA ALA A 177 -11.28 -24.85 29.25
C ALA A 177 -12.30 -24.59 28.14
N ARG A 178 -13.42 -25.35 28.12
CA ARG A 178 -14.53 -25.14 27.18
C ARG A 178 -15.11 -23.73 27.29
N ALA A 179 -15.38 -23.27 28.53
CA ALA A 179 -15.93 -21.95 28.78
C ALA A 179 -14.95 -20.86 28.36
N ALA A 180 -13.65 -21.03 28.61
CA ALA A 180 -12.60 -20.09 28.19
C ALA A 180 -12.50 -19.99 26.68
N VAL A 181 -12.48 -21.13 25.97
CA VAL A 181 -12.48 -21.16 24.49
C VAL A 181 -13.68 -20.38 23.92
N VAL A 182 -14.88 -20.59 24.47
CA VAL A 182 -16.07 -19.85 24.00
C VAL A 182 -15.90 -18.34 24.24
N ARG A 183 -15.49 -17.91 25.42
CA ARG A 183 -15.30 -16.47 25.74
C ARG A 183 -14.26 -15.81 24.81
N VAL A 184 -13.14 -16.50 24.54
CA VAL A 184 -12.10 -16.01 23.64
C VAL A 184 -12.60 -15.89 22.22
N LEU A 185 -13.31 -16.89 21.70
CA LEU A 185 -13.87 -16.83 20.36
C LEU A 185 -14.91 -15.71 20.20
N ASP A 186 -15.73 -15.48 21.24
CA ASP A 186 -16.67 -14.37 21.27
C ASP A 186 -15.94 -13.00 21.30
N ALA A 187 -14.88 -12.89 22.09
CA ALA A 187 -14.04 -11.68 22.12
C ALA A 187 -13.33 -11.45 20.78
N PHE A 188 -12.81 -12.50 20.14
CA PHE A 188 -12.20 -12.44 18.83
C PHE A 188 -13.20 -11.99 17.76
N GLU A 189 -14.41 -12.55 17.74
CA GLU A 189 -15.47 -12.17 16.82
C GLU A 189 -15.85 -10.69 16.97
N GLN A 190 -15.97 -10.20 18.22
CA GLN A 190 -16.38 -8.84 18.51
C GLN A 190 -15.28 -7.80 18.27
N ARG A 191 -14.02 -8.12 18.57
CA ARG A 191 -12.90 -7.16 18.60
C ARG A 191 -11.98 -7.26 17.40
N ALA A 192 -11.67 -8.49 16.95
CA ALA A 192 -10.70 -8.71 15.88
C ALA A 192 -11.35 -8.79 14.50
N VAL A 193 -12.46 -9.52 14.35
CA VAL A 193 -13.10 -9.72 13.04
C VAL A 193 -13.43 -8.42 12.31
N PRO A 194 -13.97 -7.35 12.96
CA PRO A 194 -14.24 -6.08 12.28
C PRO A 194 -12.98 -5.35 11.78
N VAL A 195 -11.83 -5.64 12.37
CA VAL A 195 -10.54 -5.02 12.04
C VAL A 195 -9.72 -5.88 11.08
N TRP A 196 -9.91 -7.21 11.12
CA TRP A 196 -9.09 -8.21 10.43
C TRP A 196 -8.87 -7.96 8.95
N PRO A 197 -9.89 -7.55 8.13
CA PRO A 197 -9.69 -7.29 6.70
C PRO A 197 -8.74 -6.11 6.38
N ARG A 198 -8.43 -5.29 7.39
CA ARG A 198 -7.55 -4.12 7.24
C ARG A 198 -6.11 -4.39 7.61
N LEU A 199 -5.87 -5.51 8.31
CA LEU A 199 -4.52 -5.87 8.79
C LEU A 199 -3.62 -6.25 7.62
N ARG A 200 -2.34 -5.96 7.77
CA ARG A 200 -1.33 -6.35 6.77
C ARG A 200 -1.20 -7.87 6.71
N ALA A 201 -1.34 -8.42 5.49
CA ALA A 201 -1.27 -9.84 5.24
C ALA A 201 -0.31 -10.14 4.07
N GLN A 202 0.37 -11.26 4.15
CA GLN A 202 1.31 -11.75 3.14
C GLN A 202 1.55 -13.26 3.33
N ALA A 203 2.37 -13.88 2.47
CA ALA A 203 2.88 -15.21 2.75
C ALA A 203 3.82 -15.16 3.98
N LEU A 204 3.55 -15.97 5.00
CA LEU A 204 4.26 -16.02 6.27
C LEU A 204 4.57 -17.47 6.65
N HIS A 205 5.47 -17.68 7.59
CA HIS A 205 5.76 -19.00 8.14
C HIS A 205 4.55 -19.60 8.87
N ALA A 206 3.82 -18.75 9.58
CA ALA A 206 2.57 -19.02 10.29
C ALA A 206 2.66 -19.98 11.49
N ASP A 207 3.85 -20.57 11.75
CA ASP A 207 4.06 -21.50 12.86
C ASP A 207 5.53 -21.45 13.36
N LEU A 208 6.07 -20.25 13.64
CA LEU A 208 7.42 -20.08 14.17
C LEU A 208 7.45 -20.39 15.68
N THR A 209 7.21 -21.64 16.01
CA THR A 209 7.12 -22.17 17.37
C THR A 209 8.47 -22.75 17.86
N LEU A 210 8.53 -23.16 19.13
CA LEU A 210 9.71 -23.80 19.74
C LEU A 210 10.21 -25.02 18.95
N ASP A 211 9.30 -25.79 18.37
CA ASP A 211 9.61 -27.00 17.60
C ASP A 211 10.19 -26.69 16.21
N ASN A 212 9.89 -25.51 15.67
CA ASN A 212 10.26 -25.11 14.31
C ASN A 212 11.46 -24.17 14.25
N VAL A 213 12.12 -23.94 15.41
CA VAL A 213 13.40 -23.22 15.48
C VAL A 213 14.48 -24.07 16.13
N LEU A 214 15.72 -23.86 15.72
CA LEU A 214 16.90 -24.44 16.34
C LEU A 214 17.63 -23.35 17.11
N THR A 215 17.94 -23.61 18.38
CA THR A 215 18.60 -22.66 19.26
C THR A 215 19.99 -23.12 19.67
N ASP A 216 20.83 -22.16 20.06
CA ASP A 216 22.07 -22.42 20.80
C ASP A 216 21.78 -22.71 22.30
N ASP A 217 22.85 -22.88 23.08
CA ASP A 217 22.73 -23.19 24.50
C ASP A 217 22.17 -22.02 25.33
N ASP A 218 22.26 -20.77 24.83
CA ASP A 218 21.75 -19.56 25.47
C ASP A 218 20.30 -19.25 25.04
N GLY A 219 19.74 -20.01 24.10
CA GLY A 219 18.35 -19.90 23.63
C GLY A 219 18.15 -18.97 22.45
N HIS A 220 19.24 -18.46 21.83
CA HIS A 220 19.12 -17.66 20.62
C HIS A 220 18.82 -18.54 19.41
N ILE A 221 17.92 -18.09 18.53
CA ILE A 221 17.59 -18.78 17.28
C ILE A 221 18.79 -18.75 16.34
N ILE A 222 19.26 -19.91 15.93
CA ILE A 222 20.36 -20.12 15.00
C ILE A 222 19.97 -20.90 13.76
N GLY A 223 18.71 -21.33 13.65
CA GLY A 223 18.15 -22.03 12.51
C GLY A 223 16.63 -22.01 12.52
N ILE A 224 16.01 -21.95 11.34
CA ILE A 224 14.57 -22.02 11.14
C ILE A 224 14.29 -23.23 10.24
N VAL A 225 13.30 -24.03 10.63
CA VAL A 225 12.92 -25.25 9.93
C VAL A 225 11.41 -25.33 9.79
N ASP A 226 10.94 -26.21 8.96
CA ASP A 226 9.54 -26.59 8.77
C ASP A 226 8.61 -25.47 8.29
N PHE A 227 8.61 -25.25 6.98
CA PHE A 227 7.70 -24.35 6.27
C PHE A 227 6.34 -25.00 5.95
N GLY A 228 6.04 -26.16 6.56
CA GLY A 228 4.84 -26.97 6.27
C GLY A 228 3.51 -26.25 6.53
N ASP A 229 3.50 -25.24 7.37
CA ASP A 229 2.31 -24.47 7.74
C ASP A 229 2.29 -23.06 7.15
N MET A 230 3.17 -22.79 6.21
CA MET A 230 3.22 -21.54 5.50
C MET A 230 1.88 -21.21 4.83
N SER A 231 1.36 -20.02 5.06
CA SER A 231 0.10 -19.56 4.50
C SER A 231 0.12 -18.05 4.24
N HIS A 232 -0.84 -17.55 3.46
CA HIS A 232 -1.09 -16.12 3.32
C HIS A 232 -2.02 -15.69 4.45
N THR A 233 -1.43 -15.12 5.49
CA THR A 233 -2.13 -14.71 6.71
C THR A 233 -1.66 -13.33 7.17
N THR A 234 -2.26 -12.80 8.25
CA THR A 234 -1.90 -11.49 8.80
C THR A 234 -0.60 -11.57 9.62
N LEU A 235 0.16 -10.47 9.68
CA LEU A 235 1.33 -10.35 10.57
C LEU A 235 0.96 -10.64 12.04
N VAL A 236 -0.25 -10.25 12.44
CA VAL A 236 -0.80 -10.50 13.78
C VAL A 236 -0.99 -11.99 14.05
N ALA A 237 -1.49 -12.76 13.06
CA ALA A 237 -1.68 -14.20 13.22
C ALA A 237 -0.36 -14.96 13.37
N ASP A 238 0.65 -14.59 12.60
CA ASP A 238 2.00 -15.15 12.67
C ASP A 238 2.64 -14.86 14.04
N LEU A 239 2.68 -13.58 14.43
CA LEU A 239 3.21 -13.15 15.72
C LEU A 239 2.43 -13.75 16.92
N ALA A 240 1.11 -13.93 16.81
CA ALA A 240 0.31 -14.59 17.84
C ALA A 240 0.78 -16.03 18.10
N SER A 241 1.21 -16.76 17.07
CA SER A 241 1.79 -18.11 17.22
C SER A 241 3.13 -18.07 17.97
N VAL A 242 3.98 -17.07 17.70
CA VAL A 242 5.24 -16.84 18.44
C VAL A 242 4.96 -16.53 19.90
N LEU A 243 4.04 -15.59 20.16
CA LEU A 243 3.70 -15.19 21.53
C LEU A 243 3.13 -16.36 22.34
N ASP A 244 2.25 -17.17 21.74
CA ASP A 244 1.70 -18.36 22.35
C ASP A 244 2.82 -19.37 22.71
N SER A 245 3.70 -19.64 21.77
CA SER A 245 4.80 -20.60 21.94
C SER A 245 5.79 -20.21 23.03
N VAL A 246 6.06 -18.91 23.23
CA VAL A 246 6.96 -18.44 24.30
C VAL A 246 6.25 -18.25 25.64
N ALA A 247 4.92 -18.19 25.66
CA ALA A 247 4.11 -17.99 26.87
C ALA A 247 3.75 -19.29 27.58
N VAL A 248 3.49 -20.36 26.83
CA VAL A 248 3.10 -21.66 27.34
C VAL A 248 4.13 -22.18 28.35
N GLY A 249 3.64 -22.65 29.52
CA GLY A 249 4.48 -23.14 30.63
C GLY A 249 5.15 -22.06 31.48
N ARG A 250 4.85 -20.76 31.28
CA ARG A 250 5.32 -19.65 32.13
C ARG A 250 4.35 -19.38 33.28
N GLU A 251 4.91 -18.79 34.37
CA GLU A 251 4.10 -18.27 35.44
C GLU A 251 3.24 -17.07 34.94
N PRO A 252 1.99 -16.90 35.42
CA PRO A 252 1.07 -15.87 34.93
C PRO A 252 1.64 -14.45 34.90
N ASP A 253 2.42 -14.08 35.95
CA ASP A 253 3.05 -12.74 36.05
C ASP A 253 4.16 -12.50 35.03
N ASP A 254 4.71 -13.57 34.42
CA ASP A 254 5.80 -13.52 33.45
C ASP A 254 5.32 -13.52 31.98
N ILE A 255 4.07 -13.94 31.74
CA ILE A 255 3.50 -14.09 30.38
C ILE A 255 3.56 -12.78 29.60
N LEU A 256 2.97 -11.70 30.13
CA LEU A 256 2.98 -10.39 29.45
C LEU A 256 4.36 -9.74 29.40
N ARG A 257 5.23 -10.00 30.38
CA ARG A 257 6.61 -9.52 30.34
C ARG A 257 7.38 -10.16 29.18
N ALA A 258 7.27 -11.48 29.03
CA ALA A 258 7.91 -12.21 27.93
C ALA A 258 7.39 -11.73 26.57
N ALA A 259 6.07 -11.57 26.43
CA ALA A 259 5.45 -11.04 25.21
C ALA A 259 5.96 -9.65 24.84
N ARG A 260 6.13 -8.74 25.80
CA ARG A 260 6.71 -7.41 25.55
C ARG A 260 8.13 -7.46 25.02
N LEU A 261 8.97 -8.35 25.56
CA LEU A 261 10.35 -8.52 25.09
C LEU A 261 10.39 -9.05 23.65
N VAL A 262 9.54 -10.02 23.31
CA VAL A 262 9.39 -10.48 21.93
C VAL A 262 8.95 -9.32 21.03
N LEU A 263 7.94 -8.58 21.46
CA LEU A 263 7.41 -7.45 20.70
C LEU A 263 8.44 -6.32 20.53
N ASP A 264 9.26 -6.04 21.54
CA ASP A 264 10.38 -5.09 21.46
C ASP A 264 11.37 -5.49 20.35
N GLY A 265 11.67 -6.77 20.22
CA GLY A 265 12.50 -7.30 19.15
C GLY A 265 11.83 -7.18 17.76
N TYR A 266 10.56 -7.56 17.68
CA TYR A 266 9.77 -7.53 16.46
C TYR A 266 9.64 -6.11 15.90
N GLN A 267 9.28 -5.15 16.72
CA GLN A 267 9.04 -3.76 16.34
C GLN A 267 10.30 -3.04 15.81
N ARG A 268 11.50 -3.50 16.11
CA ARG A 268 12.76 -2.95 15.56
C ARG A 268 12.91 -3.19 14.06
N HIS A 269 12.27 -4.22 13.53
CA HIS A 269 12.39 -4.64 12.12
C HIS A 269 11.10 -4.47 11.33
N THR A 270 9.97 -4.72 11.97
CA THR A 270 8.62 -4.65 11.37
C THR A 270 7.66 -3.99 12.37
N PRO A 271 7.64 -2.64 12.46
CA PRO A 271 6.72 -1.95 13.35
C PRO A 271 5.27 -2.32 13.04
N LEU A 272 4.50 -2.67 14.08
CA LEU A 272 3.08 -2.92 13.99
C LEU A 272 2.30 -1.60 13.93
N GLU A 273 1.19 -1.62 13.21
CA GLU A 273 0.23 -0.52 13.14
C GLU A 273 -0.72 -0.54 14.34
N ASP A 274 -1.38 0.58 14.63
CA ASP A 274 -2.28 0.72 15.78
C ASP A 274 -3.38 -0.34 15.79
N ASP A 275 -4.02 -0.60 14.65
CA ASP A 275 -5.05 -1.63 14.50
C ASP A 275 -4.51 -3.05 14.79
N GLU A 276 -3.26 -3.32 14.40
CA GLU A 276 -2.57 -4.60 14.67
C GLU A 276 -2.29 -4.79 16.16
N LEU A 277 -1.76 -3.76 16.82
CA LEU A 277 -1.51 -3.76 18.27
C LEU A 277 -2.82 -3.89 19.05
N GLN A 278 -3.90 -3.25 18.60
CA GLN A 278 -5.20 -3.28 19.28
C GLN A 278 -5.79 -4.69 19.36
N VAL A 279 -5.57 -5.52 18.34
CA VAL A 279 -6.15 -6.88 18.28
C VAL A 279 -5.16 -7.99 18.62
N LEU A 280 -3.87 -7.69 18.78
CA LEU A 280 -2.82 -8.69 19.02
C LEU A 280 -3.10 -9.54 20.28
N GLY A 281 -3.54 -8.96 21.37
CA GLY A 281 -3.81 -9.68 22.61
C GLY A 281 -4.96 -10.69 22.47
N VAL A 282 -6.06 -10.31 21.80
CA VAL A 282 -7.17 -11.24 21.58
C VAL A 282 -6.85 -12.27 20.51
N ALA A 283 -6.02 -11.93 19.53
CA ALA A 283 -5.53 -12.87 18.52
C ALA A 283 -4.60 -13.92 19.14
N TRP A 284 -3.74 -13.51 20.06
CA TRP A 284 -2.91 -14.42 20.84
C TRP A 284 -3.74 -15.40 21.68
N ALA A 285 -4.71 -14.92 22.45
CA ALA A 285 -5.63 -15.79 23.18
C ALA A 285 -6.40 -16.75 22.25
N ALA A 286 -6.78 -16.28 21.05
CA ALA A 286 -7.42 -17.13 20.06
C ALA A 286 -6.50 -18.25 19.54
N ARG A 287 -5.18 -18.04 19.49
CA ARG A 287 -4.21 -19.11 19.18
C ARG A 287 -4.19 -20.18 20.26
N SER A 288 -4.14 -19.81 21.55
CA SER A 288 -4.29 -20.76 22.66
C SER A 288 -5.64 -21.50 22.62
N ALA A 289 -6.73 -20.80 22.33
CA ALA A 289 -8.07 -21.40 22.22
C ALA A 289 -8.16 -22.41 21.05
N LEU A 290 -7.54 -22.12 19.91
CA LEU A 290 -7.41 -23.04 18.77
C LEU A 290 -6.64 -24.30 19.19
N THR A 291 -5.54 -24.15 19.88
CA THR A 291 -4.72 -25.27 20.37
C THR A 291 -5.57 -26.20 21.27
N ILE A 292 -6.30 -25.67 22.25
CA ILE A 292 -7.19 -26.46 23.11
C ILE A 292 -8.26 -27.18 22.31
N ALA A 293 -8.91 -26.51 21.38
CA ALA A 293 -10.02 -27.08 20.61
C ALA A 293 -9.54 -28.19 19.66
N ILE A 294 -8.42 -27.94 18.93
CA ILE A 294 -7.84 -28.90 17.96
C ILE A 294 -7.28 -30.13 18.69
N SER A 295 -6.52 -29.95 19.77
CA SER A 295 -5.96 -31.03 20.57
C SER A 295 -7.08 -31.92 21.15
N SER A 296 -8.13 -31.32 21.73
CA SER A 296 -9.29 -32.05 22.23
C SER A 296 -10.02 -32.85 21.13
N TRP A 297 -10.19 -32.26 19.95
CA TRP A 297 -10.77 -32.94 18.80
C TRP A 297 -9.88 -34.13 18.34
N ARG A 298 -8.55 -33.95 18.31
CA ARG A 298 -7.60 -35.03 17.93
C ARG A 298 -7.68 -36.18 18.90
N VAL A 299 -7.77 -35.94 20.21
CA VAL A 299 -8.00 -36.98 21.22
C VAL A 299 -9.32 -37.72 20.98
N ALA A 300 -10.41 -37.00 20.68
CA ALA A 300 -11.71 -37.57 20.37
C ALA A 300 -11.66 -38.50 19.11
N GLN A 301 -10.78 -38.18 18.15
CA GLN A 301 -10.54 -39.01 16.94
C GLN A 301 -9.49 -40.12 17.17
N GLY A 302 -8.87 -40.22 18.34
CA GLY A 302 -7.82 -41.18 18.63
C GLY A 302 -6.48 -40.89 17.91
N LEU A 303 -6.25 -39.65 17.53
CA LEU A 303 -5.05 -39.17 16.82
C LEU A 303 -3.98 -38.62 17.77
N GLU A 304 -4.31 -38.44 19.04
CA GLU A 304 -3.43 -37.84 20.05
C GLU A 304 -3.63 -38.52 21.41
N GLU A 305 -2.57 -38.59 22.24
CA GLU A 305 -2.65 -39.17 23.57
C GLU A 305 -3.30 -38.19 24.55
N GLN A 306 -4.33 -38.66 25.30
CA GLN A 306 -5.11 -37.82 26.20
C GLN A 306 -4.25 -37.11 27.27
N ALA A 307 -3.29 -37.80 27.87
CA ALA A 307 -2.45 -37.24 28.94
C ALA A 307 -1.52 -36.10 28.44
N PHE A 308 -1.08 -36.16 27.18
CA PHE A 308 -0.29 -35.11 26.57
C PHE A 308 -1.19 -33.89 26.31
N ALA A 309 -2.34 -34.11 25.67
CA ALA A 309 -3.33 -33.09 25.38
C ALA A 309 -3.81 -32.35 26.64
N GLU A 310 -4.13 -33.09 27.71
CA GLU A 310 -4.60 -32.48 28.98
C GLU A 310 -3.55 -31.53 29.59
N ARG A 311 -2.25 -31.93 29.60
CA ARG A 311 -1.20 -31.06 30.11
C ARG A 311 -1.04 -29.80 29.26
N PHE A 312 -0.96 -29.93 27.96
CA PHE A 312 -0.75 -28.83 27.05
C PHE A 312 -1.95 -27.86 27.03
N ASN A 313 -3.18 -28.42 27.09
CA ASN A 313 -4.39 -27.62 27.19
C ASN A 313 -4.46 -26.81 28.49
N ALA A 314 -3.98 -27.38 29.62
CA ALA A 314 -3.91 -26.64 30.89
C ALA A 314 -2.93 -25.45 30.82
N GLU A 315 -1.80 -25.61 30.13
CA GLU A 315 -0.83 -24.55 29.93
C GLU A 315 -1.40 -23.44 29.01
N CYS A 316 -2.12 -23.79 27.93
CA CYS A 316 -2.82 -22.82 27.06
C CYS A 316 -3.97 -22.10 27.83
N LEU A 317 -4.70 -22.84 28.67
CA LEU A 317 -5.75 -22.22 29.52
C LEU A 317 -5.17 -21.18 30.47
N ALA A 318 -4.01 -21.45 31.07
CA ALA A 318 -3.34 -20.47 31.95
C ALA A 318 -2.94 -19.19 31.20
N VAL A 319 -2.55 -19.26 29.93
CA VAL A 319 -2.31 -18.09 29.09
C VAL A 319 -3.59 -17.28 28.89
N ILE A 320 -4.70 -17.94 28.54
CA ILE A 320 -6.01 -17.28 28.35
C ILE A 320 -6.42 -16.57 29.64
N GLU A 321 -6.36 -17.25 30.78
CA GLU A 321 -6.74 -16.70 32.09
C GLU A 321 -5.89 -15.50 32.50
N ALA A 322 -4.57 -15.55 32.24
CA ALA A 322 -3.66 -14.44 32.52
C ALA A 322 -4.02 -13.21 31.68
N LEU A 323 -4.38 -13.38 30.40
CA LEU A 323 -4.78 -12.28 29.53
C LEU A 323 -6.16 -11.73 29.91
N GLU A 324 -7.15 -12.61 30.19
CA GLU A 324 -8.49 -12.21 30.64
C GLU A 324 -8.45 -11.47 31.98
N ALA A 325 -7.59 -11.87 32.92
CA ALA A 325 -7.45 -11.22 34.23
C ALA A 325 -6.96 -9.76 34.09
N VAL A 326 -6.16 -9.45 33.09
CA VAL A 326 -5.70 -8.09 32.79
C VAL A 326 -6.77 -7.30 32.02
N GLY A 327 -7.53 -7.97 31.15
CA GLY A 327 -8.56 -7.36 30.28
C GLY A 327 -7.99 -6.89 28.95
N TRP A 328 -8.79 -7.06 27.87
CA TRP A 328 -8.30 -6.92 26.48
C TRP A 328 -7.74 -5.54 26.16
N ASP A 329 -8.35 -4.46 26.67
CA ASP A 329 -7.90 -3.09 26.40
C ASP A 329 -6.57 -2.77 27.12
N ASP A 330 -6.42 -3.28 28.34
CA ASP A 330 -5.17 -3.13 29.11
C ASP A 330 -4.06 -4.05 28.56
N VAL A 331 -4.38 -5.24 28.05
CA VAL A 331 -3.42 -6.08 27.33
C VAL A 331 -2.93 -5.35 26.08
N ALA A 332 -3.84 -4.84 25.25
CA ALA A 332 -3.48 -4.07 24.07
C ALA A 332 -2.58 -2.86 24.41
N ALA A 333 -2.94 -2.09 25.42
CA ALA A 333 -2.13 -0.96 25.89
C ALA A 333 -0.76 -1.38 26.40
N GLN A 334 -0.66 -2.51 27.11
CA GLN A 334 0.63 -3.05 27.57
C GLN A 334 1.50 -3.57 26.43
N LEU A 335 0.89 -3.97 25.30
CA LEU A 335 1.56 -4.35 24.06
C LEU A 335 1.86 -3.14 23.16
N GLY A 336 1.53 -1.92 23.59
CA GLY A 336 1.88 -0.68 22.89
C GLY A 336 0.78 -0.07 22.06
N ALA A 337 -0.45 -0.61 22.08
CA ALA A 337 -1.58 0.01 21.41
C ALA A 337 -1.91 1.38 22.01
N PRO A 338 -2.21 2.39 21.20
CA PRO A 338 -2.66 3.67 21.73
C PRO A 338 -4.01 3.50 22.43
N ARG A 339 -4.19 4.14 23.59
CA ARG A 339 -5.49 4.22 24.24
C ARG A 339 -6.37 5.21 23.50
N ASP A 340 -7.50 4.77 22.99
CA ASP A 340 -8.52 5.69 22.48
C ASP A 340 -9.41 6.13 23.66
N ASP A 341 -9.12 7.31 24.18
CA ASP A 341 -9.89 7.90 25.28
C ASP A 341 -11.31 8.37 24.85
N ARG A 342 -11.69 8.16 23.58
CA ARG A 342 -12.95 8.59 22.98
C ARG A 342 -13.66 7.47 22.20
N PRO A 343 -13.94 6.30 22.81
CA PRO A 343 -14.49 5.13 22.10
C PRO A 343 -15.87 5.36 21.49
N ASP A 344 -16.64 6.35 22.00
CA ASP A 344 -18.00 6.63 21.56
C ASP A 344 -18.10 7.62 20.39
N GLN A 345 -16.98 8.18 19.90
CA GLN A 345 -16.98 9.14 18.80
C GLN A 345 -16.61 8.48 17.47
N SER A 346 -17.49 8.61 16.47
CA SER A 346 -17.18 8.17 15.13
C SER A 346 -15.98 8.93 14.54
N LEU A 347 -15.24 8.30 13.62
CA LEU A 347 -14.13 8.95 12.92
C LEU A 347 -14.56 10.25 12.23
N GLN A 348 -15.80 10.31 11.72
CA GLN A 348 -16.38 11.51 11.13
C GLN A 348 -16.55 12.64 12.16
N GLN A 349 -17.03 12.33 13.37
CA GLN A 349 -17.15 13.30 14.46
C GLN A 349 -15.77 13.80 14.93
N ARG A 350 -14.81 12.90 15.04
CA ARG A 350 -13.40 13.22 15.38
C ARG A 350 -12.77 14.14 14.32
N ARG A 351 -13.01 13.84 13.02
CA ARG A 351 -12.55 14.70 11.92
C ARG A 351 -13.15 16.08 12.00
N ALA A 352 -14.47 16.19 12.19
CA ALA A 352 -15.15 17.49 12.28
C ALA A 352 -14.62 18.34 13.45
N ALA A 353 -14.33 17.69 14.59
CA ALA A 353 -13.75 18.37 15.75
C ALA A 353 -12.28 18.81 15.52
N ALA A 354 -11.48 17.96 14.86
CA ALA A 354 -10.05 18.21 14.69
C ALA A 354 -9.71 19.18 13.55
N PHE A 355 -10.43 19.10 12.43
CA PHE A 355 -10.15 19.90 11.24
C PHE A 355 -10.98 21.19 11.18
N GLY A 356 -12.09 21.27 11.95
CA GLY A 356 -12.98 22.41 11.97
C GLY A 356 -13.89 22.51 10.72
N PRO A 357 -14.78 23.51 10.70
CA PRO A 357 -15.82 23.63 9.68
C PRO A 357 -15.35 24.23 8.34
N ALA A 358 -14.15 24.79 8.29
CA ALA A 358 -13.63 25.44 7.08
C ALA A 358 -12.94 24.50 6.09
N ILE A 359 -12.77 23.22 6.46
CA ILE A 359 -12.23 22.22 5.54
C ILE A 359 -13.33 21.70 4.61
N ASP A 360 -12.95 21.38 3.37
CA ASP A 360 -13.87 20.80 2.40
C ASP A 360 -14.68 19.63 2.99
N PRO A 361 -15.98 19.55 2.67
CA PRO A 361 -16.83 18.47 3.12
C PRO A 361 -16.31 17.11 2.60
N LEU A 362 -16.67 16.05 3.32
CA LEU A 362 -16.38 14.70 2.85
C LEU A 362 -17.16 14.40 1.56
N PHE A 363 -16.51 13.77 0.61
CA PHE A 363 -17.23 13.11 -0.47
C PHE A 363 -18.19 12.09 0.14
N TYR A 364 -19.41 12.02 -0.41
CA TYR A 364 -20.47 11.11 0.10
C TYR A 364 -20.77 11.36 1.58
N GLY A 365 -21.10 12.62 1.93
CA GLY A 365 -21.23 13.11 3.31
C GLY A 365 -22.15 12.29 4.22
N ASP A 366 -23.20 11.66 3.66
CA ASP A 366 -24.14 10.81 4.41
C ASP A 366 -23.58 9.41 4.69
N ASP A 367 -22.61 8.97 3.87
CA ASP A 367 -21.96 7.66 3.99
C ASP A 367 -20.50 7.77 3.50
N PRO A 368 -19.62 8.46 4.25
CA PRO A 368 -18.27 8.71 3.86
C PRO A 368 -17.44 7.42 3.82
N ILE A 369 -16.54 7.33 2.83
CA ILE A 369 -15.67 6.17 2.67
C ILE A 369 -14.51 6.27 3.66
N GLN A 370 -14.39 5.28 4.53
CA GLN A 370 -13.18 5.09 5.34
C GLN A 370 -12.19 4.21 4.55
N VAL A 371 -11.21 4.84 3.92
CA VAL A 371 -10.15 4.16 3.17
C VAL A 371 -9.12 3.56 4.11
N VAL A 372 -8.70 2.31 3.84
CA VAL A 372 -7.69 1.61 4.65
C VAL A 372 -6.46 1.20 3.84
N SER A 373 -6.60 0.91 2.56
CA SER A 373 -5.49 0.61 1.66
C SER A 373 -5.86 0.90 0.21
N ALA A 374 -4.84 0.98 -0.64
CA ALA A 374 -5.07 1.09 -2.07
C ALA A 374 -3.88 0.53 -2.86
N GLN A 375 -4.14 -0.06 -4.03
CA GLN A 375 -3.12 -0.57 -4.94
C GLN A 375 -3.55 -0.38 -6.39
N GLY A 376 -2.65 0.13 -7.23
CA GLY A 376 -2.94 0.40 -8.64
C GLY A 376 -4.09 1.40 -8.79
N VAL A 377 -5.23 0.95 -9.29
CA VAL A 377 -6.46 1.76 -9.43
C VAL A 377 -7.56 1.38 -8.43
N TRP A 378 -7.25 0.53 -7.46
CA TRP A 378 -8.22 0.01 -6.50
C TRP A 378 -7.99 0.56 -5.11
N ILE A 379 -9.04 1.02 -4.47
CA ILE A 379 -9.09 1.43 -3.07
C ILE A 379 -9.88 0.35 -2.29
N THR A 380 -9.39 0.00 -1.11
CA THR A 380 -10.12 -0.88 -0.17
C THR A 380 -10.61 -0.03 1.00
N ASP A 381 -11.88 -0.14 1.31
CA ASP A 381 -12.49 0.53 2.45
C ASP A 381 -12.45 -0.31 3.74
N ALA A 382 -12.91 0.27 4.84
CA ALA A 382 -12.93 -0.39 6.15
C ALA A 382 -13.86 -1.61 6.24
N THR A 383 -14.75 -1.81 5.26
CA THR A 383 -15.60 -3.00 5.16
C THR A 383 -14.97 -4.13 4.36
N GLY A 384 -13.77 -3.88 3.77
CA GLY A 384 -13.10 -4.77 2.84
C GLY A 384 -13.61 -4.65 1.39
N ALA A 385 -14.55 -3.75 1.10
CA ALA A 385 -15.03 -3.53 -0.26
C ALA A 385 -13.96 -2.87 -1.12
N ARG A 386 -13.81 -3.37 -2.34
CA ARG A 386 -12.87 -2.82 -3.33
C ARG A 386 -13.60 -1.87 -4.28
N LEU A 387 -13.13 -0.64 -4.33
CA LEU A 387 -13.68 0.44 -5.13
C LEU A 387 -12.70 0.81 -6.25
N LEU A 388 -13.18 0.89 -7.49
CA LEU A 388 -12.37 1.38 -8.62
C LEU A 388 -12.23 2.90 -8.51
N ASP A 389 -11.01 3.37 -8.38
CA ASP A 389 -10.69 4.79 -8.35
C ASP A 389 -10.64 5.37 -9.76
N ALA A 390 -11.76 5.96 -10.19
CA ALA A 390 -11.84 6.71 -11.42
C ALA A 390 -11.76 8.24 -11.20
N TYR A 391 -11.28 8.67 -10.02
CA TYR A 391 -11.24 10.08 -9.62
C TYR A 391 -9.84 10.63 -9.33
N ASN A 392 -8.99 9.90 -8.58
CA ASN A 392 -7.75 10.44 -8.06
C ASN A 392 -6.62 10.52 -9.09
N ASN A 393 -6.18 11.73 -9.40
CA ASN A 393 -5.01 11.96 -10.25
C ASN A 393 -3.69 12.13 -9.47
N VAL A 394 -3.76 12.14 -8.15
CA VAL A 394 -2.59 12.28 -7.27
C VAL A 394 -1.70 11.03 -7.32
N PRO A 395 -2.21 9.80 -7.12
CA PRO A 395 -1.42 8.59 -7.33
C PRO A 395 -1.28 8.30 -8.84
N CYS A 396 -0.52 9.16 -9.51
CA CYS A 396 -0.43 9.23 -10.97
C CYS A 396 -0.16 7.87 -11.62
N VAL A 397 0.86 7.15 -11.16
CA VAL A 397 1.24 5.83 -11.70
C VAL A 397 0.55 4.67 -11.00
N GLY A 398 -0.43 4.97 -10.15
CA GLY A 398 -1.20 4.02 -9.35
C GLY A 398 -0.87 4.08 -7.87
N HIS A 399 -1.87 3.77 -7.04
CA HIS A 399 -1.70 3.70 -5.60
C HIS A 399 -0.62 2.71 -5.21
N ALA A 400 0.18 3.05 -4.17
CA ALA A 400 1.22 2.22 -3.60
C ALA A 400 2.18 1.58 -4.63
N HIS A 401 2.52 2.31 -5.70
CA HIS A 401 3.37 1.79 -6.77
C HIS A 401 4.73 1.34 -6.21
N PRO A 402 5.17 0.08 -6.41
CA PRO A 402 6.35 -0.49 -5.73
C PRO A 402 7.64 0.29 -5.96
N ARG A 403 7.88 0.79 -7.18
CA ARG A 403 9.09 1.58 -7.50
C ARG A 403 9.12 2.90 -6.73
N VAL A 404 7.97 3.57 -6.58
CA VAL A 404 7.89 4.84 -5.86
C VAL A 404 8.06 4.62 -4.36
N THR A 405 7.33 3.65 -3.77
CA THR A 405 7.46 3.34 -2.34
C THR A 405 8.87 2.89 -1.97
N THR A 406 9.51 2.08 -2.82
CA THR A 406 10.90 1.65 -2.62
C THR A 406 11.88 2.83 -2.71
N ALA A 407 11.71 3.74 -3.68
CA ALA A 407 12.56 4.92 -3.81
C ALA A 407 12.48 5.83 -2.58
N ILE A 408 11.27 6.08 -2.08
CA ILE A 408 11.02 6.84 -0.85
C ILE A 408 11.71 6.16 0.34
N ALA A 409 11.47 4.88 0.56
CA ALA A 409 12.02 4.13 1.69
C ALA A 409 13.57 4.11 1.68
N ARG A 410 14.16 3.80 0.52
CA ARG A 410 15.62 3.78 0.35
C ARG A 410 16.26 5.13 0.63
N GLN A 411 15.69 6.21 0.09
CA GLN A 411 16.26 7.53 0.28
C GLN A 411 16.04 8.02 1.71
N SER A 412 14.89 7.76 2.30
CA SER A 412 14.57 8.11 3.69
C SER A 412 15.52 7.41 4.68
N ALA A 413 15.88 6.16 4.41
CA ALA A 413 16.84 5.40 5.22
C ALA A 413 18.28 5.93 5.14
N ARG A 414 18.61 6.78 4.14
CA ARG A 414 19.95 7.34 3.96
C ARG A 414 20.06 8.75 4.53
N ILE A 415 19.26 9.66 4.02
CA ILE A 415 19.19 11.06 4.44
C ILE A 415 17.97 11.75 3.82
N ASN A 416 17.35 12.63 4.60
CA ASN A 416 16.45 13.67 4.09
C ASN A 416 16.88 15.01 4.65
N THR A 417 17.16 16.02 3.78
CA THR A 417 17.70 17.32 4.17
C THR A 417 17.29 18.39 3.14
N HIS A 418 17.64 19.63 3.38
CA HIS A 418 17.34 20.75 2.50
C HIS A 418 18.43 21.04 1.45
N THR A 419 18.10 21.83 0.45
CA THR A 419 18.95 22.14 -0.73
C THR A 419 20.17 23.04 -0.45
N ARG A 420 20.40 23.45 0.80
CA ARG A 420 21.66 24.14 1.18
C ARG A 420 22.86 23.20 1.22
N TYR A 421 22.62 21.88 1.21
CA TYR A 421 23.64 20.87 1.01
C TYR A 421 23.57 20.32 -0.41
N LEU A 422 24.70 19.98 -1.00
CA LEU A 422 24.73 19.31 -2.28
C LEU A 422 24.22 17.88 -2.16
N HIS A 423 23.18 17.56 -2.91
CA HIS A 423 22.66 16.20 -3.00
C HIS A 423 22.33 15.85 -4.46
N PRO A 424 22.86 14.74 -5.01
CA PRO A 424 22.76 14.43 -6.43
C PRO A 424 21.31 14.21 -6.90
N THR A 425 20.45 13.62 -6.07
CA THR A 425 19.07 13.28 -6.48
C THR A 425 18.22 14.50 -6.81
N ALA A 426 18.32 15.59 -6.01
CA ALA A 426 17.57 16.82 -6.28
C ALA A 426 18.09 17.52 -7.54
N ILE A 427 19.40 17.50 -7.77
CA ILE A 427 20.02 18.06 -8.97
C ILE A 427 19.60 17.26 -10.19
N ALA A 428 19.71 15.93 -10.15
CA ALA A 428 19.32 15.07 -11.26
C ALA A 428 17.83 15.19 -11.62
N LEU A 429 16.95 15.35 -10.61
CA LEU A 429 15.53 15.63 -10.86
C LEU A 429 15.35 16.93 -11.62
N SER A 430 16.01 18.02 -11.17
CA SER A 430 15.90 19.32 -11.83
C SER A 430 16.41 19.28 -13.27
N GLU A 431 17.55 18.65 -13.51
CA GLU A 431 18.11 18.44 -14.86
C GLU A 431 17.18 17.64 -15.76
N ARG A 432 16.58 16.54 -15.22
CA ARG A 432 15.64 15.71 -15.98
C ARG A 432 14.36 16.44 -16.30
N LEU A 433 13.79 17.19 -15.36
CA LEU A 433 12.60 18.02 -15.60
C LEU A 433 12.84 19.07 -16.69
N ALA A 434 13.95 19.80 -16.62
CA ALA A 434 14.32 20.76 -17.66
C ALA A 434 14.48 20.08 -19.02
N ALA A 435 15.10 18.91 -19.08
CA ALA A 435 15.30 18.14 -20.33
C ALA A 435 13.98 17.65 -20.96
N THR A 436 12.87 17.62 -20.23
CA THR A 436 11.54 17.29 -20.78
C THR A 436 10.82 18.50 -21.42
N CYS A 437 11.39 19.68 -21.29
CA CYS A 437 10.83 20.94 -21.78
C CYS A 437 11.64 21.49 -22.96
N PRO A 438 11.10 22.49 -23.71
CA PRO A 438 11.88 23.27 -24.68
C PRO A 438 13.17 23.85 -24.04
N PRO A 439 14.29 23.97 -24.78
CA PRO A 439 15.61 24.36 -24.25
C PRO A 439 15.64 25.70 -23.53
N GLU A 440 14.69 26.58 -23.79
CA GLU A 440 14.56 27.88 -23.12
C GLU A 440 14.10 27.77 -21.68
N LEU A 441 13.44 26.67 -21.32
CA LEU A 441 12.95 26.34 -19.96
C LEU A 441 14.02 25.54 -19.22
N ASP A 442 15.08 26.17 -18.80
CA ASP A 442 16.34 25.58 -18.36
C ASP A 442 16.58 25.68 -16.83
N THR A 443 15.66 26.31 -16.10
CA THR A 443 15.81 26.56 -14.66
C THR A 443 14.63 26.02 -13.88
N VAL A 444 14.91 25.21 -12.83
CA VAL A 444 13.89 24.52 -12.02
C VAL A 444 13.98 24.94 -10.57
N PHE A 445 12.84 25.32 -9.99
CA PHE A 445 12.67 25.55 -8.56
C PHE A 445 11.78 24.46 -7.97
N LEU A 446 12.31 23.69 -7.02
CA LEU A 446 11.58 22.63 -6.33
C LEU A 446 10.85 23.20 -5.11
N VAL A 447 9.57 22.91 -4.98
CA VAL A 447 8.67 23.28 -3.88
C VAL A 447 7.83 22.07 -3.45
N ASN A 448 6.79 22.23 -2.61
CA ASN A 448 6.11 21.08 -2.00
C ASN A 448 4.66 20.88 -2.48
N SER A 449 4.04 21.91 -3.04
CA SER A 449 2.65 21.86 -3.49
C SER A 449 2.45 22.67 -4.78
N GLY A 450 1.39 22.33 -5.53
CA GLY A 450 0.98 23.13 -6.69
C GLY A 450 0.64 24.59 -6.34
N SER A 451 0.10 24.82 -5.14
CA SER A 451 -0.15 26.20 -4.65
C SER A 451 1.15 26.98 -4.50
N GLU A 452 2.19 26.38 -3.90
CA GLU A 452 3.51 27.01 -3.81
C GLU A 452 4.13 27.24 -5.20
N ALA A 453 3.98 26.29 -6.12
CA ALA A 453 4.51 26.41 -7.47
C ALA A 453 3.85 27.57 -8.24
N ASN A 454 2.52 27.64 -8.23
CA ASN A 454 1.77 28.70 -8.88
C ASN A 454 2.02 30.07 -8.21
N ASP A 455 2.09 30.12 -6.88
CA ASP A 455 2.44 31.35 -6.13
C ASP A 455 3.84 31.87 -6.50
N LEU A 456 4.81 30.96 -6.57
CA LEU A 456 6.18 31.30 -6.96
C LEU A 456 6.25 31.80 -8.41
N ALA A 457 5.57 31.13 -9.36
CA ALA A 457 5.47 31.59 -10.75
C ALA A 457 4.82 32.98 -10.84
N TRP A 458 3.72 33.20 -10.12
CA TRP A 458 3.05 34.49 -10.03
C TRP A 458 3.95 35.58 -9.44
N ARG A 459 4.62 35.27 -8.34
CA ARG A 459 5.58 36.17 -7.68
C ARG A 459 6.72 36.58 -8.63
N MET A 460 7.25 35.62 -9.41
CA MET A 460 8.26 35.91 -10.41
C MET A 460 7.72 36.76 -11.53
N ALA A 461 6.52 36.44 -12.05
CA ALA A 461 5.89 37.22 -13.11
C ALA A 461 5.63 38.69 -12.71
N THR A 462 5.12 38.90 -11.51
CA THR A 462 4.89 40.28 -11.00
C THR A 462 6.18 41.04 -10.75
N ALA A 463 7.23 40.38 -10.24
CA ALA A 463 8.54 40.99 -10.01
C ALA A 463 9.22 41.39 -11.31
N VAL A 464 9.19 40.54 -12.33
CA VAL A 464 9.85 40.75 -13.63
C VAL A 464 9.11 41.82 -14.46
N THR A 465 7.78 41.77 -14.48
CA THR A 465 7.00 42.73 -15.26
C THR A 465 6.81 44.05 -14.53
N GLY A 466 6.98 44.10 -13.22
CA GLY A 466 6.62 45.27 -12.40
C GLY A 466 5.12 45.55 -12.34
N ARG A 467 4.29 44.57 -12.73
CA ARG A 467 2.82 44.69 -12.89
C ARG A 467 2.10 43.77 -11.91
N ARG A 468 0.78 43.94 -11.75
CA ARG A 468 -0.03 43.16 -10.80
C ARG A 468 -1.30 42.57 -11.38
N GLY A 469 -1.66 42.89 -12.62
CA GLY A 469 -2.87 42.38 -13.26
C GLY A 469 -2.75 40.88 -13.58
N GLY A 470 -3.73 40.10 -13.18
CA GLY A 470 -3.81 38.65 -13.41
C GLY A 470 -5.01 38.26 -14.26
N LEU A 471 -4.85 37.22 -15.08
CA LEU A 471 -5.91 36.58 -15.87
C LEU A 471 -5.99 35.12 -15.59
N CYS A 472 -7.18 34.62 -15.30
CA CYS A 472 -7.50 33.17 -15.17
C CYS A 472 -8.83 32.84 -15.83
N THR A 473 -9.12 31.57 -16.06
CA THR A 473 -10.42 31.12 -16.58
C THR A 473 -11.55 31.39 -15.58
N ASP A 474 -12.78 31.35 -16.07
CA ASP A 474 -13.96 31.83 -15.35
C ASP A 474 -14.25 31.07 -14.05
N PHE A 475 -13.84 29.78 -13.96
CA PHE A 475 -14.01 28.93 -12.76
C PHE A 475 -12.74 28.14 -12.42
N ALA A 476 -11.56 28.73 -12.64
CA ALA A 476 -10.27 28.11 -12.38
C ALA A 476 -10.01 27.83 -10.90
N TYR A 477 -9.14 26.80 -10.66
CA TYR A 477 -8.52 26.57 -9.36
C TYR A 477 -7.02 26.34 -9.53
N HIS A 478 -6.21 27.22 -8.95
CA HIS A 478 -4.74 27.16 -9.04
C HIS A 478 -4.04 27.03 -7.67
N GLY A 479 -4.78 27.10 -6.56
CA GLY A 479 -4.25 26.89 -5.22
C GLY A 479 -4.86 27.80 -4.15
N ILE A 480 -4.33 27.65 -2.91
CA ILE A 480 -4.91 28.20 -1.68
C ILE A 480 -4.04 29.27 -0.99
N THR A 481 -2.82 29.56 -1.48
CA THR A 481 -2.04 30.69 -0.95
C THR A 481 -2.71 32.00 -1.34
N GLU A 482 -2.57 33.07 -0.54
CA GLU A 482 -3.27 34.32 -0.73
C GLU A 482 -3.19 34.85 -2.18
N ALA A 483 -1.98 34.87 -2.75
CA ALA A 483 -1.77 35.40 -4.11
C ALA A 483 -2.42 34.53 -5.18
N ILE A 484 -2.44 33.22 -5.02
CA ILE A 484 -3.00 32.28 -5.98
C ILE A 484 -4.47 32.00 -5.75
N ALA A 485 -4.98 32.12 -4.53
CA ALA A 485 -6.40 32.11 -4.25
C ALA A 485 -7.11 33.27 -4.97
N ALA A 486 -6.41 34.40 -5.15
CA ALA A 486 -6.88 35.50 -5.99
C ALA A 486 -7.12 35.11 -7.46
N LEU A 487 -6.38 34.14 -8.00
CA LEU A 487 -6.51 33.60 -9.35
C LEU A 487 -7.28 32.26 -9.38
N SER A 488 -7.99 31.93 -8.31
CA SER A 488 -8.77 30.67 -8.17
C SER A 488 -10.25 30.96 -7.94
N PRO A 489 -11.00 31.38 -8.97
CA PRO A 489 -12.42 31.74 -8.86
C PRO A 489 -13.33 30.65 -8.27
N GLU A 490 -12.99 29.38 -8.42
CA GLU A 490 -13.70 28.25 -7.80
C GLU A 490 -13.85 28.43 -6.29
N GLY A 491 -12.84 29.03 -5.64
CA GLY A 491 -12.81 29.26 -4.18
C GLY A 491 -13.35 30.63 -3.72
N TRP A 492 -13.86 31.48 -4.61
CA TRP A 492 -14.35 32.81 -4.21
C TRP A 492 -15.74 32.74 -3.56
N LEU A 493 -15.82 33.12 -2.29
CA LEU A 493 -17.04 33.01 -1.51
C LEU A 493 -18.18 33.89 -2.02
N ASP A 494 -17.86 35.12 -2.50
CA ASP A 494 -18.85 36.12 -2.91
C ASP A 494 -18.97 36.25 -4.45
N GLY A 495 -18.26 35.40 -5.22
CA GLY A 495 -18.21 35.51 -6.68
C GLY A 495 -17.49 36.77 -7.19
N ALA A 496 -17.12 37.70 -6.31
CA ALA A 496 -16.38 38.93 -6.62
C ALA A 496 -14.89 38.69 -6.37
N GLY A 497 -14.11 38.60 -7.41
CA GLY A 497 -12.66 38.51 -7.30
C GLY A 497 -12.00 39.84 -6.92
N PRO A 498 -10.69 39.84 -6.60
CA PRO A 498 -9.92 41.03 -6.34
C PRO A 498 -9.84 41.94 -7.59
N ASP A 499 -9.67 43.22 -7.38
CA ASP A 499 -9.69 44.26 -8.43
C ASP A 499 -8.59 44.09 -9.49
N HIS A 500 -7.48 43.46 -9.12
CA HIS A 500 -6.33 43.20 -10.00
C HIS A 500 -6.44 41.88 -10.79
N VAL A 501 -7.55 41.14 -10.69
CA VAL A 501 -7.76 39.89 -11.44
C VAL A 501 -9.00 39.98 -12.33
N GLU A 502 -8.88 39.55 -13.57
CA GLU A 502 -9.99 39.44 -14.51
C GLU A 502 -10.12 38.02 -15.01
N ARG A 503 -11.28 37.66 -15.52
CA ARG A 503 -11.62 36.28 -15.96
C ARG A 503 -12.12 36.27 -17.38
N TRP A 504 -11.92 35.14 -18.05
CA TRP A 504 -12.58 34.85 -19.33
C TRP A 504 -13.19 33.46 -19.35
N LEU A 505 -14.27 33.30 -20.15
CA LEU A 505 -14.88 32.01 -20.39
C LEU A 505 -14.04 31.23 -21.42
N PRO A 506 -13.49 30.03 -21.07
CA PRO A 506 -12.61 29.25 -21.96
C PRO A 506 -13.40 28.32 -22.91
N ASP A 507 -14.19 28.90 -23.80
CA ASP A 507 -15.07 28.20 -24.74
C ASP A 507 -14.50 28.10 -26.16
N GLY A 508 -13.21 28.35 -26.34
CA GLY A 508 -12.53 28.33 -27.65
C GLY A 508 -12.52 29.65 -28.38
N ASP A 509 -13.23 30.71 -27.89
CA ASP A 509 -13.21 32.03 -28.47
C ASP A 509 -12.14 32.91 -27.81
N ALA A 510 -10.98 33.05 -28.47
CA ALA A 510 -9.87 33.87 -27.97
C ALA A 510 -10.17 35.38 -27.89
N THR A 511 -11.26 35.87 -28.51
CA THR A 511 -11.66 37.28 -28.39
C THR A 511 -12.09 37.61 -26.96
N LYS A 512 -12.63 36.64 -26.22
CA LYS A 512 -13.02 36.81 -24.80
C LYS A 512 -11.83 37.07 -23.90
N HIS A 513 -10.68 36.40 -24.17
CA HIS A 513 -9.43 36.64 -23.46
C HIS A 513 -8.89 38.05 -23.77
N ALA A 514 -8.90 38.46 -25.05
CA ALA A 514 -8.50 39.81 -25.42
C ALA A 514 -9.38 40.91 -24.74
N GLN A 515 -10.69 40.67 -24.69
CA GLN A 515 -11.63 41.53 -23.96
C GLN A 515 -11.36 41.56 -22.47
N ALA A 516 -10.97 40.42 -21.86
CA ALA A 516 -10.60 40.38 -20.45
C ALA A 516 -9.31 41.18 -20.18
N ILE A 517 -8.32 41.14 -21.06
CA ILE A 517 -7.13 41.98 -20.99
C ILE A 517 -7.55 43.46 -21.04
N GLN A 518 -8.44 43.81 -21.97
CA GLN A 518 -8.93 45.18 -22.10
C GLN A 518 -9.67 45.67 -20.85
N ARG A 519 -10.60 44.87 -20.31
CA ARG A 519 -11.30 45.20 -19.04
C ARG A 519 -10.32 45.40 -17.88
N LEU A 520 -9.33 44.46 -17.73
CA LEU A 520 -8.31 44.58 -16.71
C LEU A 520 -7.54 45.91 -16.78
N GLN A 521 -7.16 46.30 -18.00
CA GLN A 521 -6.35 47.52 -18.21
C GLN A 521 -7.18 48.81 -18.17
N GLU A 522 -8.29 48.88 -18.88
CA GLU A 522 -9.07 50.10 -19.06
C GLU A 522 -10.08 50.36 -17.95
N GLU A 523 -10.74 49.30 -17.46
CA GLU A 523 -11.79 49.46 -16.45
C GLU A 523 -11.26 49.30 -15.02
N ARG A 524 -10.29 48.39 -14.81
CA ARG A 524 -9.70 48.11 -13.48
C ARG A 524 -8.37 48.83 -13.24
N GLY A 525 -7.74 49.37 -14.27
CA GLY A 525 -6.50 50.13 -14.17
C GLY A 525 -5.24 49.33 -13.90
N HIS A 526 -5.28 48.01 -14.14
CA HIS A 526 -4.15 47.10 -13.88
C HIS A 526 -3.50 46.60 -15.18
N ALA A 527 -2.21 46.86 -15.36
CA ALA A 527 -1.44 46.26 -16.45
C ALA A 527 -1.21 44.77 -16.19
N LEU A 528 -1.35 43.95 -17.22
CA LEU A 528 -1.23 42.47 -17.15
C LEU A 528 0.19 42.05 -16.76
N ALA A 529 0.31 41.31 -15.66
CA ALA A 529 1.53 40.63 -15.23
C ALA A 529 1.60 39.21 -15.78
N ALA A 530 0.49 38.44 -15.66
CA ALA A 530 0.45 37.07 -16.19
C ALA A 530 -0.98 36.62 -16.50
N THR A 531 -1.06 35.70 -17.47
CA THR A 531 -2.18 34.77 -17.68
C THR A 531 -1.78 33.38 -17.19
N ILE A 532 -2.63 32.76 -16.38
CA ILE A 532 -2.47 31.35 -15.93
C ILE A 532 -3.56 30.46 -16.53
N LEU A 533 -3.19 29.27 -17.01
CA LEU A 533 -4.11 28.32 -17.66
C LEU A 533 -3.77 26.89 -17.28
N ASP A 534 -4.76 26.13 -16.78
CA ASP A 534 -4.76 24.65 -16.73
C ASP A 534 -5.05 24.11 -18.13
N GLY A 535 -4.14 23.30 -18.68
CA GLY A 535 -4.20 22.83 -20.06
C GLY A 535 -5.38 21.92 -20.42
N VAL A 536 -6.17 21.46 -19.42
CA VAL A 536 -7.43 20.72 -19.61
C VAL A 536 -8.61 21.38 -18.90
N ILE A 537 -8.42 22.60 -18.37
CA ILE A 537 -9.44 23.41 -17.67
C ILE A 537 -10.33 22.59 -16.72
N THR A 538 -9.65 21.88 -15.81
CA THR A 538 -10.24 20.81 -14.98
C THR A 538 -11.40 21.27 -14.11
N SER A 539 -11.34 22.51 -13.59
CA SER A 539 -12.38 23.09 -12.73
C SER A 539 -13.52 23.69 -13.54
N ASP A 540 -13.23 24.32 -14.69
CA ASP A 540 -14.26 24.94 -15.52
C ASP A 540 -15.19 23.90 -16.14
N ARG A 541 -14.64 22.88 -16.86
CA ARG A 541 -15.49 21.91 -17.57
C ARG A 541 -14.81 20.62 -18.03
N ILE A 542 -13.53 20.47 -17.88
CA ILE A 542 -12.68 19.43 -18.50
C ILE A 542 -12.87 19.41 -20.01
N ASP A 543 -11.91 19.98 -20.73
CA ASP A 543 -11.98 20.03 -22.19
C ASP A 543 -10.63 19.77 -22.85
N ASP A 544 -10.66 19.44 -24.14
CA ASP A 544 -9.49 19.33 -25.01
C ASP A 544 -9.31 20.66 -25.76
N LEU A 545 -8.41 21.51 -25.27
CA LEU A 545 -8.22 22.82 -25.83
C LEU A 545 -7.57 22.78 -27.21
N ASP A 546 -8.15 23.48 -28.16
CA ASP A 546 -7.58 23.64 -29.50
C ASP A 546 -6.23 24.35 -29.49
N ALA A 547 -5.24 23.84 -30.24
CA ALA A 547 -3.90 24.40 -30.28
C ALA A 547 -3.86 25.87 -30.75
N ALA A 548 -4.65 26.22 -31.77
CA ALA A 548 -4.69 27.59 -32.26
C ALA A 548 -5.31 28.55 -31.26
N TYR A 549 -6.29 28.10 -30.49
CA TYR A 549 -6.85 28.86 -29.37
C TYR A 549 -5.78 29.18 -28.33
N VAL A 550 -5.04 28.17 -27.82
CA VAL A 550 -3.98 28.37 -26.81
C VAL A 550 -2.87 29.28 -27.36
N GLN A 551 -2.45 29.09 -28.63
CA GLN A 551 -1.48 29.97 -29.29
C GLN A 551 -1.91 31.44 -29.30
N GLN A 552 -3.19 31.70 -29.57
CA GLN A 552 -3.75 33.05 -29.56
C GLN A 552 -3.75 33.66 -28.15
N LEU A 553 -4.11 32.88 -27.10
CA LEU A 553 -4.06 33.34 -25.72
C LEU A 553 -2.63 33.76 -25.32
N VAL A 554 -1.63 32.94 -25.64
CA VAL A 554 -0.22 33.21 -25.37
C VAL A 554 0.24 34.46 -26.12
N ALA A 555 -0.08 34.58 -27.41
CA ALA A 555 0.28 35.73 -28.21
C ALA A 555 -0.34 37.04 -27.67
N GLN A 556 -1.62 37.00 -27.28
CA GLN A 556 -2.32 38.16 -26.69
C GLN A 556 -1.72 38.55 -25.33
N THR A 557 -1.37 37.55 -24.50
CA THR A 557 -0.70 37.78 -23.21
C THR A 557 0.63 38.49 -23.39
N HIS A 558 1.46 38.00 -24.31
CA HIS A 558 2.78 38.62 -24.59
C HIS A 558 2.62 40.01 -25.25
N ALA A 559 1.65 40.19 -26.17
CA ALA A 559 1.37 41.48 -26.76
C ALA A 559 0.94 42.56 -25.74
N ALA A 560 0.23 42.12 -24.68
CA ALA A 560 -0.11 42.98 -23.55
C ALA A 560 1.07 43.19 -22.57
N GLY A 561 2.21 42.56 -22.81
CA GLY A 561 3.43 42.60 -21.98
C GLY A 561 3.33 41.81 -20.69
N GLY A 562 2.42 40.83 -20.61
CA GLY A 562 2.31 39.82 -19.57
C GLY A 562 3.11 38.57 -19.87
N LEU A 563 3.22 37.68 -18.91
CA LEU A 563 3.87 36.36 -19.02
C LEU A 563 2.82 35.25 -18.96
N TYR A 564 3.13 34.12 -19.58
CA TYR A 564 2.23 32.97 -19.63
C TYR A 564 2.69 31.87 -18.64
N ILE A 565 1.79 31.46 -17.75
CA ILE A 565 1.97 30.37 -16.80
C ILE A 565 1.14 29.17 -17.26
N ALA A 566 1.81 28.07 -17.67
CA ALA A 566 1.17 26.80 -17.95
C ALA A 566 1.04 26.03 -16.61
N ASP A 567 -0.18 25.90 -16.11
CA ASP A 567 -0.46 25.09 -14.93
C ASP A 567 -0.63 23.62 -15.32
N GLU A 568 0.44 22.84 -15.14
CA GLU A 568 0.49 21.41 -15.44
C GLU A 568 0.17 20.53 -14.22
N VAL A 569 -0.30 21.13 -13.13
CA VAL A 569 -0.64 20.40 -11.88
C VAL A 569 -1.75 19.39 -12.10
N GLN A 570 -2.66 19.62 -13.03
CA GLN A 570 -3.74 18.71 -13.40
C GLN A 570 -3.48 17.99 -14.72
N ALA A 571 -3.01 18.71 -15.73
CA ALA A 571 -2.88 18.25 -17.12
C ALA A 571 -1.57 17.52 -17.41
N GLY A 572 -0.54 17.74 -16.59
CA GLY A 572 0.79 17.20 -16.80
C GLY A 572 0.98 15.72 -16.49
N HIS A 573 2.23 15.29 -16.56
CA HIS A 573 2.68 13.91 -16.33
C HIS A 573 1.98 12.87 -17.22
N GLY A 574 1.68 13.24 -18.48
CA GLY A 574 1.09 12.33 -19.46
C GLY A 574 -0.43 12.12 -19.34
N ARG A 575 -1.13 12.97 -18.59
CA ARG A 575 -2.60 12.88 -18.41
C ARG A 575 -3.36 12.90 -19.72
N THR A 576 -2.89 13.67 -20.73
CA THR A 576 -3.50 13.77 -22.07
C THR A 576 -3.15 12.60 -22.98
N GLY A 577 -2.12 11.82 -22.66
CA GLY A 577 -1.71 10.61 -23.37
C GLY A 577 -0.82 10.84 -24.60
N ASP A 578 -0.84 12.01 -25.19
CA ASP A 578 -0.08 12.35 -26.40
C ASP A 578 1.21 13.15 -26.09
N ALA A 579 1.30 13.71 -24.90
CA ALA A 579 2.46 14.46 -24.43
C ALA A 579 2.65 14.33 -22.92
N LEU A 580 3.88 14.53 -22.43
CA LEU A 580 4.15 14.59 -20.99
C LEU A 580 3.57 15.86 -20.36
N TRP A 581 3.61 16.97 -21.11
CA TRP A 581 3.11 18.29 -20.72
C TRP A 581 2.05 18.77 -21.71
N SER A 582 0.93 19.30 -21.23
CA SER A 582 -0.20 19.70 -22.06
C SER A 582 0.14 20.88 -22.98
N PHE A 583 0.97 21.83 -22.55
CA PHE A 583 1.37 22.98 -23.35
C PHE A 583 2.10 22.59 -24.66
N THR A 584 2.78 21.45 -24.68
CA THR A 584 3.49 21.00 -25.88
C THR A 584 2.54 20.61 -27.01
N ARG A 585 1.30 20.22 -26.69
CA ARG A 585 0.23 19.92 -27.66
C ARG A 585 -0.16 21.14 -28.47
N ALA A 586 -0.12 22.30 -27.83
CA ALA A 586 -0.38 23.58 -28.53
C ALA A 586 0.85 24.13 -29.26
N GLY A 587 2.01 23.52 -29.11
CA GLY A 587 3.26 23.99 -29.73
C GLY A 587 3.70 25.36 -29.21
N VAL A 588 3.39 25.70 -27.95
CA VAL A 588 3.79 26.95 -27.31
C VAL A 588 4.93 26.71 -26.32
N THR A 589 5.77 27.73 -26.11
CA THR A 589 6.77 27.76 -25.03
C THR A 589 6.31 28.73 -23.98
N PRO A 590 5.83 28.28 -22.80
CA PRO A 590 5.41 29.13 -21.71
C PRO A 590 6.60 29.87 -21.07
N ASP A 591 6.31 30.88 -20.27
CA ASP A 591 7.32 31.54 -19.44
C ASP A 591 7.56 30.77 -18.14
N PHE A 592 6.50 30.10 -17.65
CA PHE A 592 6.54 29.23 -16.49
C PHE A 592 5.72 27.97 -16.75
N VAL A 593 6.23 26.84 -16.27
CA VAL A 593 5.50 25.57 -16.13
C VAL A 593 5.42 25.25 -14.65
N THR A 594 4.24 25.02 -14.13
CA THR A 594 4.05 24.66 -12.72
C THR A 594 3.58 23.22 -12.59
N LEU A 595 4.23 22.47 -11.71
CA LEU A 595 4.02 21.04 -11.49
C LEU A 595 3.59 20.78 -10.04
N GLY A 596 2.83 19.71 -9.80
CA GLY A 596 2.41 19.30 -8.47
C GLY A 596 1.73 17.94 -8.49
N LYS A 597 0.68 17.74 -7.70
CA LYS A 597 -0.16 16.52 -7.58
C LYS A 597 0.48 15.20 -8.03
N PRO A 598 0.54 14.87 -9.36
CA PRO A 598 1.07 13.60 -9.86
C PRO A 598 2.57 13.43 -9.65
N MET A 599 3.32 14.52 -9.48
CA MET A 599 4.77 14.53 -9.51
C MET A 599 5.43 13.54 -8.54
N GLY A 600 4.85 13.35 -7.34
CA GLY A 600 5.36 12.45 -6.30
C GLY A 600 4.50 11.22 -6.05
N ASN A 601 3.47 10.97 -6.86
CA ASN A 601 2.53 9.85 -6.66
C ASN A 601 1.91 9.82 -5.26
N GLY A 602 1.56 10.98 -4.70
CA GLY A 602 1.05 11.13 -3.33
C GLY A 602 2.08 11.68 -2.34
N HIS A 603 3.39 11.59 -2.64
CA HIS A 603 4.41 12.23 -1.82
C HIS A 603 4.50 13.74 -2.16
N PRO A 604 4.56 14.64 -1.16
CA PRO A 604 4.57 16.09 -1.40
C PRO A 604 5.81 16.55 -2.18
N VAL A 605 5.62 16.96 -3.41
CA VAL A 605 6.64 17.55 -4.28
C VAL A 605 5.98 18.30 -5.42
N ALA A 606 6.56 19.43 -5.77
CA ALA A 606 6.13 20.30 -6.84
C ALA A 606 7.32 21.06 -7.44
N ALA A 607 7.13 21.72 -8.58
CA ALA A 607 8.18 22.48 -9.22
C ALA A 607 7.65 23.64 -10.05
N VAL A 608 8.49 24.65 -10.22
CA VAL A 608 8.38 25.67 -11.27
C VAL A 608 9.54 25.49 -12.22
N ILE A 609 9.27 25.35 -13.52
CA ILE A 609 10.26 25.37 -14.58
C ILE A 609 10.12 26.69 -15.32
N THR A 610 11.22 27.41 -15.53
CA THR A 610 11.24 28.72 -16.16
C THR A 610 12.52 28.97 -16.92
N LYS A 611 12.62 30.12 -17.58
CA LYS A 611 13.80 30.60 -18.29
C LYS A 611 14.84 31.16 -17.31
N SER A 612 16.12 30.83 -17.46
CA SER A 612 17.20 31.40 -16.64
C SER A 612 17.24 32.94 -16.72
N SER A 613 16.84 33.50 -17.85
CA SER A 613 16.72 34.97 -18.03
C SER A 613 15.66 35.61 -17.13
N ILE A 614 14.58 34.88 -16.79
CA ILE A 614 13.56 35.30 -15.83
C ILE A 614 14.10 35.11 -14.40
N ALA A 615 14.66 33.91 -14.12
CA ALA A 615 15.21 33.60 -12.81
C ALA A 615 16.30 34.57 -12.35
N GLN A 616 17.18 35.00 -13.26
CA GLN A 616 18.26 35.95 -12.97
C GLN A 616 17.72 37.35 -12.56
N GLN A 617 16.58 37.77 -13.04
CA GLN A 617 15.98 39.04 -12.66
C GLN A 617 15.51 39.06 -11.19
N LEU A 618 15.35 37.92 -10.56
CA LEU A 618 15.05 37.83 -9.13
C LEU A 618 16.28 37.97 -8.23
N VAL A 619 17.47 37.80 -8.78
CA VAL A 619 18.72 37.94 -8.02
C VAL A 619 18.83 39.39 -7.52
N GLY A 620 18.90 39.58 -6.21
CA GLY A 620 18.92 40.88 -5.57
C GLY A 620 17.54 41.42 -5.15
N HIS A 621 16.43 40.86 -5.64
CA HIS A 621 15.08 41.23 -5.21
C HIS A 621 14.53 40.31 -4.11
N SER A 622 14.91 39.05 -4.11
CA SER A 622 14.45 38.06 -3.11
C SER A 622 15.34 36.85 -3.05
N ALA A 623 15.63 36.38 -1.83
CA ALA A 623 16.20 35.08 -1.60
C ALA A 623 15.08 34.04 -1.53
N LEU A 624 15.13 33.02 -2.40
CA LEU A 624 14.19 31.89 -2.38
C LEU A 624 14.80 30.75 -1.58
N PHE A 625 14.16 30.38 -0.51
CA PHE A 625 14.51 29.21 0.28
C PHE A 625 13.24 28.51 0.77
N SER A 626 13.14 27.21 0.52
CA SER A 626 12.14 26.34 1.09
C SER A 626 12.83 25.28 1.92
N THR A 627 12.42 25.08 3.16
CA THR A 627 13.02 24.06 4.05
C THR A 627 12.86 22.65 3.47
N PHE A 628 11.69 22.35 2.91
CA PHE A 628 11.36 21.02 2.38
C PHE A 628 11.43 20.92 0.86
N GLY A 629 11.37 22.06 0.14
CA GLY A 629 11.46 22.06 -1.33
C GLY A 629 12.81 21.50 -1.80
N GLY A 630 12.74 20.47 -2.66
CA GLY A 630 13.93 19.80 -3.19
C GLY A 630 14.63 18.85 -2.21
N ASN A 631 13.97 18.42 -1.15
CA ASN A 631 14.55 17.39 -0.28
C ASN A 631 14.75 16.06 -1.04
N PRO A 632 15.78 15.27 -0.68
CA PRO A 632 16.15 14.07 -1.42
C PRO A 632 15.06 13.00 -1.51
N VAL A 633 14.21 12.86 -0.50
CA VAL A 633 13.13 11.83 -0.49
C VAL A 633 12.05 12.20 -1.50
N SER A 634 11.61 13.47 -1.51
CA SER A 634 10.66 13.98 -2.50
C SER A 634 11.22 13.89 -3.92
N ALA A 635 12.52 14.21 -4.08
CA ALA A 635 13.18 14.10 -5.38
C ALA A 635 13.26 12.63 -5.85
N ALA A 636 13.54 11.69 -4.96
CA ALA A 636 13.56 10.26 -5.29
C ALA A 636 12.18 9.74 -5.70
N ALA A 637 11.12 10.20 -5.03
CA ALA A 637 9.74 9.87 -5.40
C ALA A 637 9.42 10.36 -6.83
N ALA A 638 9.72 11.62 -7.12
CA ALA A 638 9.46 12.23 -8.44
C ALA A 638 10.28 11.57 -9.56
N MET A 639 11.55 11.24 -9.30
CA MET A 639 12.38 10.48 -10.26
C MET A 639 11.76 9.13 -10.57
N ALA A 640 11.29 8.40 -9.56
CA ALA A 640 10.66 7.10 -9.75
C ALA A 640 9.35 7.20 -10.55
N VAL A 641 8.57 8.27 -10.38
CA VAL A 641 7.37 8.52 -11.20
C VAL A 641 7.73 8.72 -12.66
N LEU A 642 8.74 9.53 -12.96
CA LEU A 642 9.21 9.73 -14.34
C LEU A 642 9.73 8.42 -14.96
N ASP A 643 10.48 7.61 -14.18
CA ASP A 643 10.94 6.29 -14.63
C ASP A 643 9.79 5.36 -14.99
N VAL A 644 8.74 5.31 -14.14
CA VAL A 644 7.56 4.48 -14.41
C VAL A 644 6.82 4.96 -15.66
N ILE A 645 6.64 6.29 -15.82
CA ILE A 645 5.97 6.84 -17.00
C ILE A 645 6.68 6.42 -18.29
N GLU A 646 7.99 6.48 -18.31
CA GLU A 646 8.83 6.13 -19.46
C GLU A 646 8.87 4.62 -19.69
N ASP A 647 9.32 3.84 -18.69
CA ASP A 647 9.58 2.40 -18.81
C ASP A 647 8.30 1.59 -19.09
N GLU A 648 7.17 1.99 -18.49
CA GLU A 648 5.89 1.31 -18.69
C GLU A 648 5.08 1.88 -19.85
N ARG A 649 5.66 2.80 -20.62
CA ARG A 649 5.00 3.42 -21.78
C ARG A 649 3.61 3.96 -21.45
N VAL A 650 3.53 4.69 -20.32
CA VAL A 650 2.25 5.15 -19.76
C VAL A 650 1.46 6.02 -20.74
N LEU A 651 2.13 6.87 -21.53
CA LEU A 651 1.47 7.75 -22.51
C LEU A 651 0.67 6.94 -23.54
N ASP A 652 1.26 5.88 -24.12
CA ASP A 652 0.60 5.02 -25.10
C ASP A 652 -0.66 4.37 -24.50
N ARG A 653 -0.57 3.91 -23.24
CA ARG A 653 -1.71 3.34 -22.51
C ARG A 653 -2.80 4.39 -22.31
N VAL A 654 -2.46 5.57 -21.82
CA VAL A 654 -3.41 6.67 -21.56
C VAL A 654 -4.13 7.10 -22.84
N GLN A 655 -3.42 7.23 -23.95
CA GLN A 655 -4.00 7.60 -25.23
C GLN A 655 -5.04 6.56 -25.69
N ARG A 656 -4.66 5.28 -25.68
CA ARG A 656 -5.53 4.16 -26.09
C ARG A 656 -6.74 4.03 -25.18
N THR A 657 -6.49 3.92 -23.87
CA THR A 657 -7.54 3.69 -22.89
C THR A 657 -8.46 4.91 -22.74
N GLY A 658 -7.92 6.13 -22.80
CA GLY A 658 -8.71 7.36 -22.79
C GLY A 658 -9.63 7.49 -24.00
N HIS A 659 -9.15 7.13 -25.19
CA HIS A 659 -9.99 7.08 -26.40
C HIS A 659 -11.11 6.02 -26.24
N ALA A 660 -10.76 4.82 -25.78
CA ALA A 660 -11.73 3.73 -25.56
C ALA A 660 -12.80 4.13 -24.54
N LEU A 661 -12.40 4.77 -23.44
CA LEU A 661 -13.33 5.21 -22.40
C LEU A 661 -14.28 6.29 -22.89
N ARG A 662 -13.80 7.36 -23.56
CA ARG A 662 -14.68 8.38 -24.14
C ARG A 662 -15.65 7.78 -25.17
N THR A 663 -15.19 6.84 -25.99
CA THR A 663 -16.03 6.15 -26.96
C THR A 663 -17.12 5.33 -26.29
N ALA A 664 -16.78 4.56 -25.25
CA ALA A 664 -17.73 3.77 -24.49
C ALA A 664 -18.77 4.62 -23.75
N LEU A 665 -18.34 5.76 -23.16
CA LEU A 665 -19.24 6.69 -22.48
C LEU A 665 -20.22 7.37 -23.46
N ARG A 666 -19.75 7.79 -24.63
CA ARG A 666 -20.64 8.32 -25.71
C ARG A 666 -21.63 7.29 -26.21
N ALA A 667 -21.22 6.03 -26.29
CA ALA A 667 -22.05 4.93 -26.75
C ALA A 667 -23.20 4.55 -25.80
N ILE A 668 -23.21 5.07 -24.55
CA ILE A 668 -24.32 4.89 -23.59
C ILE A 668 -25.62 5.43 -24.20
N GLY A 669 -25.57 6.56 -24.91
CA GLY A 669 -26.71 7.13 -25.64
C GLY A 669 -27.91 7.54 -24.73
N HIS A 670 -27.67 7.76 -23.43
CA HIS A 670 -28.71 8.20 -22.50
C HIS A 670 -29.03 9.69 -22.70
N PRO A 671 -30.30 10.11 -22.70
CA PRO A 671 -30.69 11.50 -22.96
C PRO A 671 -30.10 12.49 -21.95
N ASP A 672 -29.79 12.06 -20.74
CA ASP A 672 -29.19 12.89 -19.71
C ASP A 672 -27.67 13.07 -19.89
N VAL A 673 -27.02 12.34 -20.79
CA VAL A 673 -25.64 12.58 -21.19
C VAL A 673 -25.61 13.66 -22.26
N LEU A 674 -25.40 14.92 -21.85
CA LEU A 674 -25.42 16.07 -22.76
C LEU A 674 -24.15 16.15 -23.60
N ASP A 675 -22.98 15.86 -22.99
CA ASP A 675 -21.70 15.86 -23.67
C ASP A 675 -20.69 14.95 -22.95
N VAL A 676 -19.72 14.40 -23.72
CA VAL A 676 -18.55 13.66 -23.23
C VAL A 676 -17.31 14.20 -23.90
N ARG A 677 -16.46 14.90 -23.15
CA ARG A 677 -15.29 15.63 -23.66
C ARG A 677 -14.03 15.39 -22.82
N GLY A 678 -12.92 15.99 -23.26
CA GLY A 678 -11.62 15.92 -22.59
C GLY A 678 -10.55 15.20 -23.39
N ALA A 679 -9.33 15.11 -22.83
CA ALA A 679 -8.15 14.53 -23.43
C ALA A 679 -7.56 13.40 -22.57
N GLY A 680 -7.07 12.34 -23.19
CA GLY A 680 -6.48 11.20 -22.47
C GLY A 680 -7.40 10.64 -21.40
N LEU A 681 -6.92 10.60 -20.16
CA LEU A 681 -7.65 10.21 -18.95
C LEU A 681 -8.08 11.43 -18.11
N ALA A 682 -8.34 12.57 -18.72
CA ALA A 682 -9.10 13.68 -18.15
C ALA A 682 -10.40 13.79 -18.92
N ILE A 683 -11.51 13.31 -18.34
CA ILE A 683 -12.81 13.17 -19.03
C ILE A 683 -13.91 13.83 -18.19
N GLY A 684 -14.70 14.69 -18.86
CA GLY A 684 -15.93 15.26 -18.32
C GLY A 684 -17.15 14.65 -18.98
N VAL A 685 -18.14 14.26 -18.18
CA VAL A 685 -19.47 13.85 -18.67
C VAL A 685 -20.48 14.87 -18.14
N GLU A 686 -21.02 15.67 -19.03
CA GLU A 686 -21.99 16.72 -18.68
C GLU A 686 -23.39 16.15 -18.57
N LEU A 687 -24.06 16.46 -17.45
CA LEU A 687 -25.41 16.07 -17.13
C LEU A 687 -26.33 17.30 -16.99
N PRO A 688 -27.69 17.14 -16.97
CA PRO A 688 -28.61 18.27 -17.01
C PRO A 688 -28.53 19.23 -15.83
N SER A 689 -28.12 18.78 -14.66
CA SER A 689 -27.98 19.62 -13.45
C SER A 689 -27.07 18.98 -12.41
N GLU A 690 -26.70 19.77 -11.38
CA GLU A 690 -26.01 19.29 -10.20
C GLU A 690 -26.68 18.07 -9.57
N ALA A 691 -27.99 18.11 -9.39
CA ALA A 691 -28.75 16.99 -8.79
C ALA A 691 -28.59 15.68 -9.59
N HIS A 692 -28.56 15.75 -10.93
CA HIS A 692 -28.30 14.58 -11.78
C HIS A 692 -26.88 14.08 -11.60
N ALA A 693 -25.90 14.98 -11.55
CA ALA A 693 -24.50 14.59 -11.39
C ALA A 693 -24.23 13.99 -10.01
N GLN A 694 -24.77 14.56 -8.96
CA GLN A 694 -24.66 14.02 -7.60
C GLN A 694 -25.31 12.64 -7.48
N ALA A 695 -26.54 12.48 -7.99
CA ALA A 695 -27.24 11.20 -7.97
C ALA A 695 -26.52 10.12 -8.76
N ALA A 696 -25.98 10.46 -9.94
CA ALA A 696 -25.19 9.51 -10.75
C ALA A 696 -23.88 9.14 -10.02
N ARG A 697 -23.16 10.10 -9.46
CA ARG A 697 -21.95 9.89 -8.65
C ARG A 697 -22.21 8.93 -7.48
N ASP A 698 -23.26 9.15 -6.73
CA ASP A 698 -23.57 8.37 -5.53
C ASP A 698 -24.00 6.93 -5.90
N ARG A 699 -24.78 6.75 -6.97
CA ARG A 699 -25.10 5.41 -7.50
C ARG A 699 -23.85 4.70 -8.07
N MET A 700 -22.95 5.41 -8.75
CA MET A 700 -21.69 4.82 -9.21
C MET A 700 -20.82 4.35 -8.03
N ARG A 701 -20.74 5.14 -6.96
CA ARG A 701 -20.04 4.74 -5.72
C ARG A 701 -20.64 3.48 -5.13
N GLN A 702 -21.97 3.39 -5.02
CA GLN A 702 -22.67 2.18 -4.52
C GLN A 702 -22.38 0.95 -5.39
N ALA A 703 -22.16 1.17 -6.70
CA ALA A 703 -21.76 0.12 -7.64
C ALA A 703 -20.24 -0.11 -7.71
N GLY A 704 -19.45 0.47 -6.80
CA GLY A 704 -18.02 0.23 -6.67
C GLY A 704 -17.12 1.07 -7.57
N VAL A 705 -17.59 2.20 -8.13
CA VAL A 705 -16.79 3.11 -8.96
C VAL A 705 -16.82 4.53 -8.40
N LEU A 706 -15.65 5.07 -8.08
CA LEU A 706 -15.50 6.42 -7.55
C LEU A 706 -15.26 7.43 -8.66
N VAL A 707 -16.09 8.48 -8.73
CA VAL A 707 -15.94 9.64 -9.59
C VAL A 707 -16.21 10.91 -8.80
N GLY A 708 -15.75 12.06 -9.29
CA GLY A 708 -16.07 13.36 -8.71
C GLY A 708 -17.07 14.16 -9.53
N THR A 709 -17.36 15.39 -9.09
CA THR A 709 -18.09 16.38 -9.86
C THR A 709 -17.24 17.64 -10.06
N THR A 710 -17.54 18.46 -11.05
CA THR A 710 -16.85 19.70 -11.38
C THR A 710 -17.73 20.61 -12.22
N GLY A 711 -17.19 21.77 -12.60
CA GLY A 711 -17.88 22.80 -13.37
C GLY A 711 -18.59 23.79 -12.45
N ARG A 712 -18.83 25.01 -12.98
CA ARG A 712 -19.50 26.08 -12.23
C ARG A 712 -20.87 25.65 -11.69
N ASP A 713 -21.61 24.86 -12.46
CA ASP A 713 -22.94 24.37 -12.11
C ASP A 713 -22.90 22.98 -11.47
N SER A 714 -21.71 22.48 -11.09
CA SER A 714 -21.46 21.16 -10.48
C SER A 714 -22.13 19.99 -11.21
N ASN A 715 -22.44 20.15 -12.51
CA ASN A 715 -23.21 19.22 -13.32
C ASN A 715 -22.36 18.28 -14.20
N ILE A 716 -21.04 18.30 -14.02
CA ILE A 716 -20.10 17.50 -14.82
C ILE A 716 -19.50 16.40 -13.96
N LEU A 717 -19.68 15.14 -14.32
CA LEU A 717 -18.92 14.05 -13.69
C LEU A 717 -17.45 14.16 -14.11
N LYS A 718 -16.58 14.21 -13.12
CA LYS A 718 -15.13 14.27 -13.28
C LYS A 718 -14.54 12.88 -13.22
N ILE A 719 -14.08 12.35 -14.35
CA ILE A 719 -13.45 11.04 -14.49
C ILE A 719 -11.96 11.27 -14.80
N ARG A 720 -11.11 10.97 -13.82
CA ARG A 720 -9.69 11.33 -13.83
C ARG A 720 -8.85 10.29 -13.06
N PRO A 721 -8.90 9.01 -13.46
CA PRO A 721 -8.26 7.91 -12.73
C PRO A 721 -6.73 8.05 -12.68
N PRO A 722 -6.04 7.28 -11.83
CA PRO A 722 -4.61 7.02 -11.99
C PRO A 722 -4.28 6.53 -13.40
N LEU A 723 -3.09 6.87 -13.95
CA LEU A 723 -2.68 6.47 -15.30
C LEU A 723 -2.41 4.97 -15.46
N ALA A 724 -2.41 4.24 -14.35
CA ALA A 724 -2.45 2.78 -14.31
C ALA A 724 -3.80 2.19 -14.77
N PHE A 725 -4.81 3.03 -15.00
CA PHE A 725 -6.11 2.63 -15.54
C PHE A 725 -5.95 1.98 -16.90
N ALA A 726 -6.54 0.78 -17.11
CA ALA A 726 -6.35 -0.06 -18.27
C ALA A 726 -7.68 -0.36 -18.98
N ASP A 727 -7.59 -0.99 -20.14
CA ASP A 727 -8.73 -1.29 -21.00
C ASP A 727 -9.81 -2.15 -20.33
N GLU A 728 -9.42 -3.02 -19.40
CA GLU A 728 -10.32 -3.86 -18.60
C GLU A 728 -11.28 -3.05 -17.71
N HIS A 729 -10.86 -1.85 -17.26
CA HIS A 729 -11.68 -0.98 -16.41
C HIS A 729 -12.71 -0.17 -17.22
N VAL A 730 -12.49 0.02 -18.52
CA VAL A 730 -13.35 0.83 -19.40
C VAL A 730 -14.79 0.31 -19.42
N ALA A 731 -14.95 -1.00 -19.62
CA ALA A 731 -16.26 -1.62 -19.67
C ALA A 731 -17.01 -1.53 -18.33
N LEU A 732 -16.29 -1.60 -17.21
CA LEU A 732 -16.86 -1.44 -15.88
C LEU A 732 -17.41 -0.04 -15.67
N VAL A 733 -16.61 1.00 -15.94
CA VAL A 733 -17.04 2.40 -15.77
C VAL A 733 -18.24 2.73 -16.64
N ALA A 734 -18.21 2.34 -17.94
CA ALA A 734 -19.32 2.60 -18.85
C ALA A 734 -20.61 1.89 -18.43
N ARG A 735 -20.53 0.62 -18.03
CA ARG A 735 -21.69 -0.16 -17.54
C ARG A 735 -22.26 0.44 -16.26
N VAL A 736 -21.39 0.80 -15.31
CA VAL A 736 -21.82 1.38 -14.04
C VAL A 736 -22.45 2.75 -14.24
N LEU A 737 -21.89 3.61 -15.10
CA LEU A 737 -22.51 4.90 -15.41
C LEU A 737 -23.85 4.71 -16.11
N ALA A 738 -23.97 3.81 -17.09
CA ALA A 738 -25.25 3.53 -17.77
C ALA A 738 -26.36 3.06 -16.80
N ALA A 739 -25.99 2.32 -15.77
CA ALA A 739 -26.92 1.90 -14.72
C ALA A 739 -27.21 2.99 -13.67
N ALA A 740 -26.32 3.97 -13.57
CA ALA A 740 -26.42 5.08 -12.62
C ALA A 740 -27.20 6.28 -13.16
N LEU A 741 -27.41 6.38 -14.48
CA LEU A 741 -28.26 7.39 -15.12
C LEU A 741 -29.75 7.03 -15.03
#